data_16d81d0f7ebaba5f026ede1873423f4b
#
_entry.id   16d81d0f7ebaba5f026ede1873423f4b
#
_cell.length_a   1.000
_cell.length_b   1.000
_cell.length_c   1.000
_cell.angle_alpha   90.00
_cell.angle_beta   90.00
_cell.angle_gamma   90.00
#
_symmetry.space_group_name_H-M   'P 1'
#
loop_
_entity.id
_entity.type
_entity.pdbx_description
1 polymer ?
#
loop_
_entity_poly.entity_id
_entity_poly.type
_entity_poly.pdbx_seq_one_letter_code
_entity_poly.pdbx_strand_id
1 'polypeptide(L)'
;MMRALSFHTKCFLTVGVLGGLFGGAKLTFGQVTKSALEKRPLRVADAIGMTRIAGSPYPAVRPKTGFAIFSRDGSRFAIVLSKGNVEKNTNDYSLLVFRTADVSRGGNPRKLTSLSSSSNRLGIQDLEWSNNNDTIYFLGARGEEVTQIYSIRCSSGELTKITNHPTAVTSYAISEKDHTIVFTAETAEHELINEKVLHNGLHVAREAITDLIRGRIHDDYHAELFVRSQRSASEHRLKTMSPLGGELSARLLSPDGKYLIVKTDTTEVSPNWSEYEDTNIQTLFRRKQTKDFPTGFLRYELIDTQTGLTESVLDSPASYSSSDVIWSPDSKSFLLCGILLPLNVNDLVELRSRRSARFVVEVKVPNRTITTVAGEDLNPIRWDPRTNTVAFQGRQNPPGEGSMTKTVYYRKTGDSWEQISDTTPTGRDIRPDIVAEQDLNLPPKIIAIEPKTKQRTVLLDLNPQFAELAFGKVEEIGWKDVTGNPVGGGLYFPVNYNAGEKYPLVIQTHGFESHTFVMDGSHFTASAAQQLAGRGIVVLQIKDIFYDSLDTPQEAERALRAYESAIEYLNQRGIIDPARIGLTGFSRTCLYVKYALTHSSRRFAAALVADGVDAGYFQYLMYYNIDPNPASEFDSIIGGAPFGAGLGLWIKNSPGFLLDRVQTPLEIQALGRESLLSEWEWFEGLKRLDKPVDLVYLPTGTHILLKPWDRLISQQGAVDWFCFWLKGEEDSSPAKVEQYVRWRALRAQLGSSSAPN
;
A
#
# COMPACT_ATOMS: atom_id res chain seq x y z
N MET A 1 10.66 13.13 50.67
CA MET A 1 10.01 13.98 51.71
C MET A 1 8.63 14.34 51.18
N MET A 2 7.63 13.70 51.71
CA MET A 2 6.37 14.18 52.31
C MET A 2 5.52 15.12 51.44
N ARG A 3 4.19 15.02 51.28
CA ARG A 3 3.12 14.18 51.86
C ARG A 3 1.89 14.28 50.94
N ALA A 4 1.10 13.25 50.94
CA ALA A 4 -0.25 13.15 50.36
C ALA A 4 -1.28 14.07 51.05
N LEU A 5 -2.33 14.45 50.34
CA LEU A 5 -3.63 14.77 50.95
C LEU A 5 -4.77 14.32 50.03
N SER A 6 -5.51 13.37 50.56
CA SER A 6 -6.77 12.81 50.08
C SER A 6 -7.91 13.75 50.51
N PHE A 7 -8.93 13.91 49.65
CA PHE A 7 -10.25 14.36 50.10
C PHE A 7 -11.35 13.48 49.50
N HIS A 8 -11.99 12.72 50.36
CA HIS A 8 -13.27 12.04 50.15
C HIS A 8 -14.39 13.00 50.57
N THR A 9 -15.42 13.12 49.74
CA THR A 9 -16.70 13.64 50.22
C THR A 9 -17.82 12.73 49.73
N LYS A 10 -18.41 12.05 50.70
CA LYS A 10 -19.68 11.30 50.61
C LYS A 10 -20.82 12.31 50.74
N CYS A 11 -21.85 12.23 49.88
CA CYS A 11 -23.15 12.81 50.17
C CYS A 11 -24.21 11.71 50.25
N PHE A 12 -24.94 11.78 51.37
CA PHE A 12 -26.01 10.87 51.78
C PHE A 12 -27.34 11.21 51.09
N LEU A 13 -28.08 10.18 50.70
CA LEU A 13 -29.51 10.24 50.40
C LEU A 13 -30.34 10.38 51.65
N THR A 14 -31.32 11.32 51.64
CA THR A 14 -32.39 11.36 52.61
C THR A 14 -33.71 11.08 51.91
N VAL A 15 -34.41 10.04 52.29
CA VAL A 15 -35.76 9.67 51.86
C VAL A 15 -36.75 10.41 52.76
N GLY A 16 -37.66 11.17 52.15
CA GLY A 16 -38.82 11.73 52.81
C GLY A 16 -40.11 11.17 52.20
N VAL A 17 -40.82 10.37 52.98
CA VAL A 17 -42.17 9.90 52.66
C VAL A 17 -43.18 10.88 53.19
N LEU A 18 -44.09 11.35 52.32
CA LEU A 18 -45.36 11.94 52.75
C LEU A 18 -46.47 11.54 51.73
N GLY A 19 -47.42 10.82 52.24
CA GLY A 19 -48.57 10.36 51.49
C GLY A 19 -49.70 11.40 51.47
N GLY A 20 -50.60 11.21 50.50
CA GLY A 20 -51.93 11.73 50.62
C GLY A 20 -52.65 12.12 49.33
N LEU A 21 -53.64 11.30 48.94
CA LEU A 21 -54.94 11.67 48.33
C LEU A 21 -55.08 11.86 46.82
N PHE A 22 -55.66 10.84 46.21
CA PHE A 22 -56.69 10.76 45.15
C PHE A 22 -56.98 12.00 44.27
N GLY A 23 -56.78 11.79 42.95
CA GLY A 23 -57.38 12.53 41.88
C GLY A 23 -57.08 11.85 40.53
N GLY A 24 -58.07 11.14 39.98
CA GLY A 24 -57.89 10.44 38.70
C GLY A 24 -57.71 11.38 37.49
N ALA A 25 -56.54 11.33 36.92
CA ALA A 25 -56.26 11.89 35.62
C ALA A 25 -55.70 10.74 34.73
N LYS A 26 -56.38 10.44 33.62
CA LYS A 26 -55.87 9.56 32.60
C LYS A 26 -54.56 10.13 32.03
N LEU A 27 -53.45 9.54 32.41
CA LEU A 27 -52.18 9.75 31.74
C LEU A 27 -52.21 9.05 30.40
N THR A 28 -52.42 9.80 29.33
CA THR A 28 -52.06 9.44 27.98
C THR A 28 -50.55 9.29 27.94
N PHE A 29 -50.08 8.09 27.79
CA PHE A 29 -48.68 7.84 27.44
C PHE A 29 -48.43 8.46 26.06
N GLY A 30 -47.88 9.66 26.04
CA GLY A 30 -47.29 10.24 24.85
C GLY A 30 -46.10 9.35 24.49
N GLN A 31 -46.16 8.71 23.31
CA GLN A 31 -44.99 8.08 22.68
C GLN A 31 -43.92 9.19 22.61
N VAL A 32 -42.87 9.06 23.41
CA VAL A 32 -41.62 9.79 23.18
C VAL A 32 -41.08 9.25 21.87
N THR A 33 -41.43 9.90 20.77
CA THR A 33 -40.73 9.74 19.52
C THR A 33 -39.27 10.06 19.82
N LYS A 34 -38.38 9.03 19.75
CA LYS A 34 -36.94 9.26 19.67
C LYS A 34 -36.76 10.29 18.55
N SER A 35 -36.45 11.54 18.89
CA SER A 35 -35.97 12.51 17.93
C SER A 35 -34.81 11.83 17.23
N ALA A 36 -34.87 11.68 15.91
CA ALA A 36 -33.75 11.23 15.13
C ALA A 36 -32.57 12.16 15.47
N LEU A 37 -31.58 11.64 16.17
CA LEU A 37 -30.39 12.38 16.47
C LEU A 37 -29.82 12.87 15.14
N GLU A 38 -29.70 14.19 14.99
CA GLU A 38 -29.18 14.80 13.77
C GLU A 38 -27.75 14.29 13.55
N LYS A 39 -27.52 13.63 12.42
CA LYS A 39 -26.21 13.04 12.09
C LYS A 39 -25.19 14.15 11.91
N ARG A 40 -24.04 14.06 12.54
CA ARG A 40 -22.97 15.03 12.38
C ARG A 40 -22.06 14.68 11.18
N PRO A 41 -21.44 15.67 10.52
CA PRO A 41 -20.44 15.43 9.49
C PRO A 41 -19.23 14.64 10.03
N LEU A 42 -18.59 13.89 9.13
CA LEU A 42 -17.38 13.13 9.40
C LEU A 42 -16.20 14.05 9.70
N ARG A 43 -15.40 13.71 10.72
CA ARG A 43 -14.14 14.37 11.06
C ARG A 43 -12.95 13.48 10.65
N VAL A 44 -11.76 14.09 10.54
CA VAL A 44 -10.51 13.34 10.25
C VAL A 44 -10.28 12.25 11.30
N ALA A 45 -10.50 12.54 12.59
CA ALA A 45 -10.36 11.55 13.67
C ALA A 45 -11.30 10.34 13.51
N ASP A 46 -12.52 10.51 12.97
CA ASP A 46 -13.45 9.42 12.70
C ASP A 46 -12.90 8.49 11.59
N ALA A 47 -12.30 9.08 10.56
CA ALA A 47 -11.67 8.33 9.47
C ALA A 47 -10.43 7.55 9.93
N ILE A 48 -9.60 8.16 10.78
CA ILE A 48 -8.46 7.50 11.42
C ILE A 48 -8.97 6.34 12.30
N GLY A 49 -10.01 6.59 13.10
CA GLY A 49 -10.62 5.62 14.00
C GLY A 49 -11.51 4.55 13.33
N MET A 50 -11.63 4.55 12.01
CA MET A 50 -12.36 3.52 11.27
C MET A 50 -11.70 2.15 11.45
N THR A 51 -12.50 1.13 11.79
CA THR A 51 -12.07 -0.27 11.77
C THR A 51 -11.95 -0.74 10.31
N ARG A 52 -10.81 -1.30 9.97
CA ARG A 52 -10.48 -1.80 8.62
C ARG A 52 -10.01 -3.25 8.68
N ILE A 53 -10.16 -3.97 7.58
CA ILE A 53 -9.44 -5.22 7.37
C ILE A 53 -7.97 -4.85 7.23
N ALA A 54 -7.09 -5.46 8.05
CA ALA A 54 -5.66 -5.24 7.96
C ALA A 54 -5.05 -6.02 6.78
N GLY A 55 -3.86 -5.64 6.35
CA GLY A 55 -3.10 -6.35 5.31
C GLY A 55 -2.62 -5.47 4.15
N SER A 56 -3.06 -4.22 4.05
CA SER A 56 -2.51 -3.26 3.09
C SER A 56 -2.35 -1.89 3.73
N PRO A 57 -1.21 -1.22 3.55
CA PRO A 57 -1.05 0.18 3.94
C PRO A 57 -1.87 1.12 3.04
N TYR A 58 -2.36 0.65 1.90
CA TYR A 58 -3.14 1.43 0.95
C TYR A 58 -4.65 1.29 1.24
N PRO A 59 -5.36 2.38 1.59
CA PRO A 59 -6.78 2.31 1.93
C PRO A 59 -7.67 1.88 0.78
N ALA A 60 -7.27 2.16 -0.46
CA ALA A 60 -7.99 1.78 -1.67
C ALA A 60 -7.75 0.31 -2.06
N VAL A 61 -6.56 -0.23 -1.78
CA VAL A 61 -6.24 -1.64 -2.03
C VAL A 61 -6.77 -2.50 -0.88
N ARG A 62 -8.08 -2.67 -0.83
CA ARG A 62 -8.72 -3.55 0.16
C ARG A 62 -9.05 -4.87 -0.50
N PRO A 63 -8.57 -5.98 0.07
CA PRO A 63 -8.95 -7.28 -0.47
C PRO A 63 -10.46 -7.46 -0.31
N LYS A 64 -11.18 -7.55 -1.43
CA LYS A 64 -12.60 -7.96 -1.43
C LYS A 64 -12.72 -9.41 -1.00
N THR A 65 -11.69 -10.19 -1.28
CA THR A 65 -11.56 -11.63 -0.96
C THR A 65 -10.11 -11.93 -0.54
N GLY A 66 -9.84 -13.12 -0.01
CA GLY A 66 -8.48 -13.55 0.31
C GLY A 66 -7.90 -13.07 1.65
N PHE A 67 -8.60 -12.19 2.37
CA PHE A 67 -8.18 -11.71 3.69
C PHE A 67 -8.52 -12.68 4.84
N ALA A 68 -9.40 -13.62 4.61
CA ALA A 68 -9.75 -14.69 5.55
C ALA A 68 -8.80 -15.87 5.30
N ILE A 69 -7.87 -16.09 6.21
CA ILE A 69 -6.85 -17.13 6.10
C ILE A 69 -7.38 -18.39 6.77
N PHE A 70 -7.73 -19.40 5.96
CA PHE A 70 -8.27 -20.67 6.45
C PHE A 70 -7.20 -21.58 7.01
N SER A 71 -7.54 -22.32 8.10
CA SER A 71 -6.77 -23.47 8.55
C SER A 71 -6.71 -24.53 7.42
N ARG A 72 -5.70 -25.39 7.46
CA ARG A 72 -5.50 -26.37 6.39
C ARG A 72 -6.65 -27.35 6.24
N ASP A 73 -7.29 -27.72 7.35
CA ASP A 73 -8.50 -28.55 7.39
C ASP A 73 -9.80 -27.79 7.06
N GLY A 74 -9.73 -26.46 6.92
CA GLY A 74 -10.87 -25.62 6.65
C GLY A 74 -11.85 -25.42 7.81
N SER A 75 -11.58 -25.99 8.97
CA SER A 75 -12.47 -25.92 10.14
C SER A 75 -12.54 -24.53 10.78
N ARG A 76 -11.52 -23.69 10.54
CA ARG A 76 -11.39 -22.34 11.07
C ARG A 76 -10.84 -21.38 10.03
N PHE A 77 -11.04 -20.10 10.25
CA PHE A 77 -10.31 -19.04 9.52
C PHE A 77 -10.01 -17.85 10.43
N ALA A 78 -8.95 -17.15 10.09
CA ALA A 78 -8.46 -15.98 10.81
C ALA A 78 -8.64 -14.72 9.99
N ILE A 79 -8.96 -13.60 10.66
CA ILE A 79 -9.04 -12.26 10.07
C ILE A 79 -8.30 -11.30 11.00
N VAL A 80 -7.54 -10.38 10.41
CA VAL A 80 -6.93 -9.27 11.16
C VAL A 80 -7.70 -7.99 10.88
N LEU A 81 -8.08 -7.29 11.93
CA LEU A 81 -8.65 -5.95 11.86
C LEU A 81 -7.67 -4.93 12.42
N SER A 82 -7.68 -3.72 11.87
CA SER A 82 -6.89 -2.59 12.34
C SER A 82 -7.76 -1.37 12.59
N LYS A 83 -7.35 -0.53 13.57
CA LYS A 83 -8.03 0.72 13.93
C LYS A 83 -7.00 1.71 14.45
N GLY A 84 -7.00 2.94 13.93
CA GLY A 84 -6.17 4.02 14.46
C GLY A 84 -6.73 4.57 15.80
N ASN A 85 -5.82 4.87 16.71
CA ASN A 85 -6.10 5.49 18.00
C ASN A 85 -5.36 6.83 18.09
N VAL A 86 -6.08 7.92 17.88
CA VAL A 86 -5.49 9.28 17.87
C VAL A 86 -4.99 9.68 19.27
N GLU A 87 -5.66 9.26 20.34
CA GLU A 87 -5.27 9.62 21.71
C GLU A 87 -3.90 9.02 22.09
N LYS A 88 -3.65 7.77 21.68
CA LYS A 88 -2.42 7.03 21.99
C LYS A 88 -1.38 7.10 20.89
N ASN A 89 -1.71 7.66 19.74
CA ASN A 89 -0.89 7.62 18.51
C ASN A 89 -0.49 6.19 18.12
N THR A 90 -1.42 5.24 18.24
CA THR A 90 -1.19 3.83 17.92
C THR A 90 -2.17 3.33 16.87
N ASN A 91 -1.77 2.32 16.11
CA ASN A 91 -2.68 1.49 15.36
C ASN A 91 -2.91 0.20 16.13
N ASP A 92 -4.15 -0.05 16.50
CA ASP A 92 -4.54 -1.22 17.27
C ASP A 92 -5.00 -2.32 16.32
N TYR A 93 -4.35 -3.48 16.39
CA TYR A 93 -4.63 -4.66 15.59
C TYR A 93 -5.32 -5.72 16.42
N SER A 94 -6.30 -6.41 15.84
CA SER A 94 -7.02 -7.52 16.50
C SER A 94 -7.02 -8.73 15.58
N LEU A 95 -6.54 -9.87 16.10
CA LEU A 95 -6.61 -11.17 15.44
C LEU A 95 -7.87 -11.90 15.89
N LEU A 96 -8.77 -12.12 14.94
CA LEU A 96 -10.04 -12.82 15.15
C LEU A 96 -9.99 -14.20 14.51
N VAL A 97 -10.53 -15.21 15.17
CA VAL A 97 -10.70 -16.56 14.61
C VAL A 97 -12.15 -16.98 14.67
N PHE A 98 -12.65 -17.49 13.56
CA PHE A 98 -13.98 -18.02 13.37
C PHE A 98 -13.93 -19.55 13.22
N ARG A 99 -15.00 -20.23 13.64
CA ARG A 99 -15.24 -21.62 13.26
C ARG A 99 -16.10 -21.64 11.99
N THR A 100 -15.66 -22.37 10.99
CA THR A 100 -16.38 -22.46 9.71
C THR A 100 -17.80 -23.00 9.88
N ALA A 101 -17.99 -23.94 10.79
CA ALA A 101 -19.32 -24.54 11.08
C ALA A 101 -20.34 -23.55 11.70
N ASP A 102 -19.87 -22.44 12.31
CA ASP A 102 -20.76 -21.48 12.98
C ASP A 102 -21.17 -20.32 12.07
N VAL A 103 -20.60 -20.24 10.87
CA VAL A 103 -20.75 -19.11 9.93
C VAL A 103 -22.20 -18.90 9.50
N SER A 104 -22.95 -19.96 9.24
CA SER A 104 -24.37 -19.88 8.84
C SER A 104 -25.29 -19.29 9.91
N ARG A 105 -24.84 -19.23 11.17
CA ARG A 105 -25.56 -18.68 12.32
C ARG A 105 -25.10 -17.28 12.71
N GLY A 106 -24.33 -16.60 11.86
CA GLY A 106 -23.80 -15.25 12.10
C GLY A 106 -22.37 -15.24 12.68
N GLY A 107 -21.80 -16.40 12.95
CA GLY A 107 -20.43 -16.59 13.46
C GLY A 107 -20.07 -15.70 14.65
N ASN A 108 -19.64 -16.27 15.76
CA ASN A 108 -19.13 -15.49 16.89
C ASN A 108 -17.61 -15.61 16.94
N PRO A 109 -16.84 -14.59 16.47
CA PRO A 109 -15.40 -14.70 16.44
C PRO A 109 -14.80 -14.70 17.84
N ARG A 110 -13.78 -15.53 18.04
CA ARG A 110 -12.93 -15.41 19.21
C ARG A 110 -11.79 -14.44 18.89
N LYS A 111 -11.69 -13.35 19.65
CA LYS A 111 -10.51 -12.49 19.63
C LYS A 111 -9.37 -13.19 20.35
N LEU A 112 -8.32 -13.57 19.63
CA LEU A 112 -7.16 -14.27 20.18
C LEU A 112 -6.18 -13.30 20.83
N THR A 113 -5.86 -12.20 20.17
CA THR A 113 -4.92 -11.21 20.68
C THR A 113 -5.21 -9.83 20.10
N SER A 114 -4.65 -8.81 20.73
CA SER A 114 -4.52 -7.47 20.17
C SER A 114 -3.09 -6.99 20.38
N LEU A 115 -2.52 -6.38 19.33
CA LEU A 115 -1.24 -5.69 19.38
C LEU A 115 -1.46 -4.24 18.99
N SER A 116 -0.76 -3.32 19.65
CA SER A 116 -0.77 -1.89 19.32
C SER A 116 0.61 -1.50 18.80
N SER A 117 0.68 -0.96 17.60
CA SER A 117 1.92 -0.45 17.01
C SER A 117 1.88 1.08 17.02
N SER A 118 2.94 1.72 17.56
CA SER A 118 3.17 3.17 17.49
C SER A 118 4.12 3.57 16.35
N SER A 119 4.70 2.59 15.65
CA SER A 119 5.56 2.78 14.49
C SER A 119 4.78 2.81 13.17
N ASN A 120 5.47 3.10 12.07
CA ASN A 120 4.92 2.94 10.70
C ASN A 120 4.86 1.47 10.25
N ARG A 121 5.07 0.52 11.17
CA ARG A 121 4.99 -0.93 10.91
C ARG A 121 3.62 -1.47 11.26
N LEU A 122 3.17 -2.49 10.52
CA LEU A 122 1.92 -3.19 10.81
C LEU A 122 2.09 -4.03 12.08
N GLY A 123 1.09 -3.96 12.97
CA GLY A 123 1.15 -4.69 14.24
C GLY A 123 0.91 -6.19 14.11
N ILE A 124 0.16 -6.64 13.10
CA ILE A 124 -0.09 -8.06 12.76
C ILE A 124 -0.25 -8.17 11.25
N GLN A 125 0.59 -9.00 10.62
CA GLN A 125 0.55 -9.27 9.17
C GLN A 125 1.08 -10.67 8.85
N ASP A 126 0.91 -11.12 7.62
CA ASP A 126 1.44 -12.38 7.05
C ASP A 126 1.14 -13.61 7.90
N LEU A 127 -0.17 -13.88 8.05
CA LEU A 127 -0.64 -15.00 8.85
C LEU A 127 -0.42 -16.33 8.12
N GLU A 128 0.13 -17.30 8.84
CA GLU A 128 0.26 -18.68 8.39
C GLU A 128 -0.26 -19.67 9.43
N TRP A 129 -1.14 -20.60 9.01
CA TRP A 129 -1.61 -21.68 9.87
C TRP A 129 -0.60 -22.83 9.89
N SER A 130 -0.34 -23.30 11.08
CA SER A 130 0.37 -24.54 11.34
C SER A 130 -0.40 -25.77 10.83
N ASN A 131 0.30 -26.88 10.55
CA ASN A 131 -0.33 -28.14 10.16
C ASN A 131 -1.22 -28.74 11.25
N ASN A 132 -1.05 -28.34 12.52
CA ASN A 132 -1.89 -28.82 13.61
C ASN A 132 -3.27 -28.12 13.67
N ASN A 133 -3.53 -27.12 12.78
CA ASN A 133 -4.74 -26.32 12.72
C ASN A 133 -5.10 -25.60 14.05
N ASP A 134 -4.16 -25.47 14.99
CA ASP A 134 -4.37 -24.81 16.28
C ASP A 134 -3.39 -23.66 16.52
N THR A 135 -2.31 -23.54 15.77
CA THR A 135 -1.31 -22.48 15.89
C THR A 135 -1.33 -21.59 14.64
N ILE A 136 -1.29 -20.27 14.84
CA ILE A 136 -1.10 -19.27 13.79
C ILE A 136 0.23 -18.58 14.04
N TYR A 137 1.06 -18.53 13.02
CA TYR A 137 2.27 -17.71 12.95
C TYR A 137 1.96 -16.40 12.26
N PHE A 138 2.68 -15.33 12.60
CA PHE A 138 2.52 -14.03 11.96
C PHE A 138 3.71 -13.11 12.24
N LEU A 139 3.92 -12.12 11.39
CA LEU A 139 4.79 -10.99 11.68
C LEU A 139 4.06 -10.00 12.57
N GLY A 140 4.73 -9.55 13.63
CA GLY A 140 4.13 -8.65 14.60
C GLY A 140 5.11 -7.61 15.13
N ALA A 141 4.56 -6.44 15.53
CA ALA A 141 5.29 -5.39 16.22
C ALA A 141 4.45 -4.82 17.36
N ARG A 142 5.06 -4.55 18.52
CA ARG A 142 4.42 -3.91 19.66
C ARG A 142 5.08 -2.58 19.96
N GLY A 143 4.29 -1.52 20.11
CA GLY A 143 4.81 -0.19 20.37
C GLY A 143 5.85 0.23 19.31
N GLU A 144 7.04 0.57 19.76
CA GLU A 144 8.21 0.91 18.91
C GLU A 144 9.09 -0.30 18.57
N GLU A 145 8.68 -1.52 18.95
CA GLU A 145 9.45 -2.74 18.69
C GLU A 145 9.60 -2.97 17.18
N VAL A 146 10.77 -3.46 16.75
CA VAL A 146 10.97 -3.93 15.38
C VAL A 146 10.16 -5.20 15.13
N THR A 147 9.69 -5.38 13.91
CA THR A 147 8.87 -6.53 13.50
C THR A 147 9.58 -7.85 13.78
N GLN A 148 8.88 -8.79 14.40
CA GLN A 148 9.37 -10.12 14.75
C GLN A 148 8.35 -11.19 14.35
N ILE A 149 8.76 -12.46 14.32
CA ILE A 149 7.84 -13.58 14.17
C ILE A 149 7.22 -13.92 15.52
N TYR A 150 5.90 -14.05 15.52
CA TYR A 150 5.10 -14.52 16.66
C TYR A 150 4.33 -15.78 16.29
N SER A 151 3.97 -16.56 17.30
CA SER A 151 2.98 -17.61 17.18
C SER A 151 1.90 -17.45 18.24
N ILE A 152 0.68 -17.86 17.92
CA ILE A 152 -0.43 -17.90 18.89
C ILE A 152 -1.18 -19.21 18.78
N ARG A 153 -1.43 -19.85 19.92
CA ARG A 153 -2.21 -21.09 19.98
C ARG A 153 -3.70 -20.77 20.13
N CYS A 154 -4.51 -21.21 19.18
CA CYS A 154 -5.94 -20.91 19.16
C CYS A 154 -6.69 -21.51 20.36
N SER A 155 -6.31 -22.70 20.84
CA SER A 155 -6.97 -23.36 21.98
C SER A 155 -6.75 -22.62 23.30
N SER A 156 -5.51 -22.24 23.62
CA SER A 156 -5.13 -21.59 24.89
C SER A 156 -5.12 -20.06 24.82
N GLY A 157 -4.88 -19.46 23.63
CA GLY A 157 -4.60 -18.02 23.47
C GLY A 157 -3.16 -17.64 23.85
N GLU A 158 -2.28 -18.63 24.03
CA GLU A 158 -0.88 -18.42 24.37
C GLU A 158 -0.14 -17.77 23.19
N LEU A 159 0.40 -16.58 23.43
CA LEU A 159 1.16 -15.79 22.46
C LEU A 159 2.65 -15.89 22.78
N THR A 160 3.44 -16.37 21.83
CA THR A 160 4.88 -16.56 21.95
C THR A 160 5.63 -15.74 20.91
N LYS A 161 6.61 -14.95 21.31
CA LYS A 161 7.57 -14.29 20.42
C LYS A 161 8.62 -15.32 20.00
N ILE A 162 8.70 -15.61 18.71
CA ILE A 162 9.58 -16.66 18.17
C ILE A 162 10.99 -16.12 17.90
N THR A 163 11.11 -14.95 17.28
CA THR A 163 12.41 -14.31 17.00
C THR A 163 12.66 -13.15 17.97
N ASN A 164 13.93 -12.87 18.21
CA ASN A 164 14.39 -11.65 18.89
C ASN A 164 15.57 -11.06 18.13
N HIS A 165 15.36 -10.91 16.81
CA HIS A 165 16.37 -10.38 15.91
C HIS A 165 16.60 -8.89 16.18
N PRO A 166 17.84 -8.37 16.06
CA PRO A 166 18.13 -6.96 16.36
C PRO A 166 17.49 -5.98 15.36
N THR A 167 17.26 -6.41 14.13
CA THR A 167 16.59 -5.62 13.08
C THR A 167 15.20 -6.19 12.77
N ALA A 168 14.42 -5.47 11.96
CA ALA A 168 13.08 -5.91 11.61
C ALA A 168 13.11 -7.16 10.72
N VAL A 169 12.34 -8.17 11.10
CA VAL A 169 12.04 -9.31 10.23
C VAL A 169 11.05 -8.85 9.17
N THR A 170 11.38 -9.08 7.89
CA THR A 170 10.61 -8.59 6.74
C THR A 170 9.72 -9.64 6.11
N SER A 171 10.16 -10.92 6.11
CA SER A 171 9.36 -12.05 5.63
C SER A 171 9.81 -13.36 6.26
N TYR A 172 9.00 -14.41 6.17
CA TYR A 172 9.36 -15.71 6.74
C TYR A 172 8.69 -16.88 6.01
N ALA A 173 9.23 -18.07 6.23
CA ALA A 173 8.66 -19.35 5.84
C ALA A 173 8.91 -20.38 6.96
N ILE A 174 7.93 -21.24 7.23
CA ILE A 174 8.02 -22.24 8.30
C ILE A 174 7.78 -23.63 7.73
N SER A 175 8.69 -24.54 8.05
CA SER A 175 8.48 -25.97 7.87
C SER A 175 8.16 -26.62 9.22
N GLU A 176 7.05 -27.30 9.29
CA GLU A 176 6.64 -27.94 10.54
C GLU A 176 7.20 -29.34 10.74
N LYS A 177 7.58 -30.05 9.68
CA LYS A 177 8.16 -31.39 9.80
C LYS A 177 9.46 -31.38 10.60
N ASP A 178 10.33 -30.40 10.33
CA ASP A 178 11.64 -30.29 10.99
C ASP A 178 11.76 -29.06 11.90
N HIS A 179 10.66 -28.35 12.13
CA HIS A 179 10.62 -27.13 12.93
C HIS A 179 11.64 -26.08 12.48
N THR A 180 11.87 -26.00 11.18
CA THR A 180 12.76 -25.02 10.56
C THR A 180 12.00 -23.76 10.25
N ILE A 181 12.56 -22.61 10.64
CA ILE A 181 12.08 -21.28 10.29
C ILE A 181 13.17 -20.61 9.47
N VAL A 182 12.82 -20.13 8.29
CA VAL A 182 13.68 -19.28 7.46
C VAL A 182 13.05 -17.91 7.41
N PHE A 183 13.83 -16.86 7.58
CA PHE A 183 13.31 -15.50 7.57
C PHE A 183 14.32 -14.53 6.98
N THR A 184 13.82 -13.42 6.48
CA THR A 184 14.62 -12.27 6.08
C THR A 184 14.51 -11.17 7.12
N ALA A 185 15.60 -10.45 7.32
CA ALA A 185 15.65 -9.29 8.22
C ALA A 185 16.40 -8.14 7.56
N GLU A 186 16.03 -6.90 7.92
CA GLU A 186 16.74 -5.70 7.49
C GLU A 186 18.22 -5.77 7.92
N THR A 187 19.12 -5.22 7.11
CA THR A 187 20.52 -5.06 7.48
C THR A 187 20.68 -4.05 8.61
N ALA A 188 21.71 -4.19 9.43
CA ALA A 188 21.99 -3.25 10.48
C ALA A 188 22.51 -1.92 9.91
N GLU A 189 22.12 -0.81 10.52
CA GLU A 189 22.73 0.48 10.23
C GLU A 189 24.14 0.57 10.87
N HIS A 190 25.08 1.14 10.12
CA HIS A 190 26.44 1.46 10.61
C HIS A 190 26.65 2.95 10.73
N GLU A 191 27.47 3.36 11.71
CA GLU A 191 27.92 4.74 11.83
C GLU A 191 28.88 5.08 10.69
N LEU A 192 28.49 6.05 9.86
CA LEU A 192 29.30 6.58 8.77
C LEU A 192 30.37 7.53 9.30
N ILE A 193 30.05 8.31 10.33
CA ILE A 193 30.95 9.29 10.95
C ILE A 193 31.61 8.66 12.20
N ASN A 194 32.84 8.26 12.07
CA ASN A 194 33.67 7.67 13.13
C ASN A 194 34.97 8.44 13.28
N GLU A 195 35.83 8.09 14.28
CA GLU A 195 37.08 8.77 14.53
C GLU A 195 38.00 8.87 13.31
N LYS A 196 38.08 7.82 12.49
CA LYS A 196 38.85 7.83 11.24
C LYS A 196 38.35 8.89 10.26
N VAL A 197 37.02 8.99 10.13
CA VAL A 197 36.39 10.00 9.26
C VAL A 197 36.58 11.40 9.79
N LEU A 198 36.52 11.60 11.12
CA LEU A 198 36.78 12.89 11.74
C LEU A 198 38.23 13.37 11.52
N HIS A 199 39.20 12.45 11.44
CA HIS A 199 40.61 12.80 11.19
C HIS A 199 40.94 12.96 9.71
N ASN A 200 40.38 12.16 8.83
CA ASN A 200 40.82 12.07 7.44
C ASN A 200 39.77 12.58 6.40
N GLY A 201 38.59 12.94 6.87
CA GLY A 201 37.46 13.20 5.99
C GLY A 201 36.83 11.89 5.42
N LEU A 202 35.66 11.99 4.84
CA LEU A 202 34.99 10.91 4.15
C LEU A 202 35.10 11.10 2.64
N HIS A 203 35.60 10.08 1.96
CA HIS A 203 35.48 10.03 0.47
C HIS A 203 34.13 9.48 0.08
N VAL A 204 33.24 10.36 -0.36
CA VAL A 204 31.89 10.01 -0.80
C VAL A 204 31.96 9.35 -2.16
N ALA A 205 31.42 8.14 -2.28
CA ALA A 205 31.41 7.37 -3.53
C ALA A 205 29.99 6.88 -3.90
N ARG A 206 29.25 6.34 -2.93
CA ARG A 206 27.93 5.73 -3.16
C ARG A 206 26.88 6.22 -2.16
N GLU A 207 27.32 6.89 -1.11
CA GLU A 207 26.46 7.32 -0.03
C GLU A 207 25.45 8.35 -0.52
N ALA A 208 24.18 8.14 -0.18
CA ALA A 208 23.14 9.10 -0.45
C ALA A 208 23.34 10.35 0.43
N ILE A 209 22.90 11.51 -0.05
CA ILE A 209 22.98 12.75 0.74
C ILE A 209 22.25 12.62 2.09
N THR A 210 21.16 11.85 2.13
CA THR A 210 20.40 11.56 3.34
C THR A 210 21.20 10.75 4.36
N ASP A 211 22.02 9.79 3.91
CA ASP A 211 22.90 8.99 4.76
C ASP A 211 24.02 9.85 5.33
N LEU A 212 24.61 10.73 4.51
CA LEU A 212 25.60 11.70 4.96
C LEU A 212 25.04 12.63 6.06
N ILE A 213 23.82 13.13 5.89
CA ILE A 213 23.13 13.98 6.88
C ILE A 213 22.81 13.19 8.16
N ARG A 214 22.43 11.92 8.03
CA ARG A 214 22.16 11.03 9.17
C ARG A 214 23.42 10.62 9.91
N GLY A 215 24.55 10.62 9.23
CA GLY A 215 25.81 10.05 9.72
C GLY A 215 25.78 8.53 9.85
N ARG A 216 24.85 7.87 9.18
CA ARG A 216 24.62 6.42 9.22
C ARG A 216 24.25 5.91 7.84
N ILE A 217 24.65 4.69 7.54
CA ILE A 217 24.38 4.00 6.29
C ILE A 217 23.96 2.56 6.55
N HIS A 218 23.10 2.02 5.71
CA HIS A 218 22.91 0.58 5.56
C HIS A 218 23.96 0.06 4.58
N ASP A 219 24.62 -1.04 4.90
CA ASP A 219 25.63 -1.66 4.01
C ASP A 219 25.03 -2.08 2.68
N ASP A 220 23.77 -2.56 2.70
CA ASP A 220 22.97 -2.90 1.53
C ASP A 220 21.50 -2.63 1.84
N TYR A 221 20.74 -2.12 0.87
CA TYR A 221 19.28 -1.98 0.96
C TYR A 221 18.55 -3.34 0.89
N HIS A 222 19.28 -4.44 0.93
CA HIS A 222 18.75 -5.79 0.78
C HIS A 222 18.59 -6.48 2.14
N ALA A 223 17.50 -7.21 2.29
CA ALA A 223 17.30 -8.04 3.46
C ALA A 223 18.28 -9.21 3.49
N GLU A 224 18.79 -9.53 4.67
CA GLU A 224 19.62 -10.70 4.91
C GLU A 224 18.78 -11.93 5.24
N LEU A 225 19.25 -13.11 4.86
CA LEU A 225 18.57 -14.38 5.02
C LEU A 225 19.10 -15.15 6.21
N PHE A 226 18.20 -15.64 7.07
CA PHE A 226 18.51 -16.40 8.27
C PHE A 226 17.72 -17.70 8.33
N VAL A 227 18.32 -18.72 8.96
CA VAL A 227 17.65 -19.95 9.32
C VAL A 227 17.74 -20.18 10.83
N ARG A 228 16.65 -20.64 11.41
CA ARG A 228 16.54 -21.01 12.82
C ARG A 228 15.79 -22.33 12.94
N SER A 229 16.31 -23.24 13.77
CA SER A 229 15.56 -24.41 14.22
C SER A 229 14.68 -24.00 15.42
N GLN A 230 13.43 -24.44 15.47
CA GLN A 230 12.57 -24.21 16.65
C GLN A 230 13.12 -24.91 17.90
N ARG A 231 13.97 -25.93 17.75
CA ARG A 231 14.62 -26.66 18.86
C ARG A 231 15.84 -25.93 19.42
N SER A 232 16.46 -25.06 18.62
CA SER A 232 17.61 -24.26 18.97
C SER A 232 17.27 -22.79 18.84
N ALA A 233 17.57 -21.98 19.86
CA ALA A 233 17.39 -20.52 19.79
C ALA A 233 18.43 -19.83 18.89
N SER A 234 19.43 -20.57 18.34
CA SER A 234 20.46 -20.02 17.50
C SER A 234 19.95 -19.73 16.10
N GLU A 235 20.28 -18.53 15.62
CA GLU A 235 20.02 -18.09 14.26
C GLU A 235 21.33 -18.15 13.46
N HIS A 236 21.27 -18.63 12.23
CA HIS A 236 22.41 -18.72 11.32
C HIS A 236 22.08 -17.97 10.04
N ARG A 237 22.98 -17.08 9.62
CA ARG A 237 22.87 -16.40 8.34
C ARG A 237 23.14 -17.39 7.20
N LEU A 238 22.23 -17.42 6.23
CA LEU A 238 22.40 -18.10 4.96
C LEU A 238 22.96 -17.12 3.93
N LYS A 239 23.91 -17.57 3.12
CA LYS A 239 24.47 -16.75 2.05
C LYS A 239 23.75 -17.04 0.74
N THR A 240 23.34 -16.01 0.04
CA THR A 240 22.89 -16.04 -1.35
C THR A 240 24.05 -15.66 -2.26
N MET A 241 23.99 -16.05 -3.54
CA MET A 241 25.02 -15.67 -4.53
C MET A 241 24.92 -14.17 -4.87
N SER A 242 23.71 -13.62 -4.79
CA SER A 242 23.40 -12.24 -5.05
C SER A 242 22.32 -11.74 -4.07
N PRO A 243 22.06 -10.43 -3.98
CA PRO A 243 21.00 -9.88 -3.13
C PRO A 243 19.63 -10.52 -3.41
N LEU A 244 18.81 -10.65 -2.36
CA LEU A 244 17.46 -11.20 -2.50
C LEU A 244 16.57 -10.25 -3.32
N GLY A 245 15.89 -10.79 -4.30
CA GLY A 245 14.98 -10.08 -5.20
C GLY A 245 13.50 -10.29 -4.86
N GLY A 246 13.15 -10.57 -3.62
CA GLY A 246 11.75 -10.75 -3.22
C GLY A 246 11.58 -11.26 -1.80
N GLU A 247 10.33 -11.24 -1.34
CA GLU A 247 9.93 -11.71 -0.01
C GLU A 247 9.83 -13.23 0.05
N LEU A 248 10.08 -13.80 1.22
CA LEU A 248 9.85 -15.21 1.50
C LEU A 248 8.35 -15.50 1.65
N SER A 249 7.98 -16.72 1.28
CA SER A 249 6.67 -17.28 1.59
C SER A 249 6.81 -18.77 1.92
N ALA A 250 5.82 -19.34 2.60
CA ALA A 250 5.82 -20.76 2.94
C ALA A 250 6.01 -21.68 1.72
N ARG A 251 5.61 -21.24 0.53
CA ARG A 251 5.75 -22.01 -0.72
C ARG A 251 7.18 -22.18 -1.20
N LEU A 252 8.10 -21.34 -0.73
CA LEU A 252 9.50 -21.37 -1.14
C LEU A 252 10.32 -22.39 -0.33
N LEU A 253 9.88 -22.74 0.88
CA LEU A 253 10.53 -23.72 1.74
C LEU A 253 9.95 -25.10 1.50
N SER A 254 10.83 -26.13 1.34
CA SER A 254 10.38 -27.51 1.19
C SER A 254 9.59 -27.99 2.43
N PRO A 255 8.61 -28.90 2.28
CA PRO A 255 7.83 -29.41 3.41
C PRO A 255 8.66 -30.03 4.54
N ASP A 256 9.83 -30.56 4.25
CA ASP A 256 10.79 -31.09 5.24
C ASP A 256 11.74 -30.01 5.81
N GLY A 257 11.70 -28.78 5.28
CA GLY A 257 12.52 -27.67 5.73
C GLY A 257 13.97 -27.70 5.27
N LYS A 258 14.36 -28.67 4.43
CA LYS A 258 15.75 -28.86 4.03
C LYS A 258 16.19 -27.93 2.91
N TYR A 259 15.31 -27.58 2.01
CA TYR A 259 15.60 -26.74 0.84
C TYR A 259 14.75 -25.50 0.79
N LEU A 260 15.38 -24.39 0.43
CA LEU A 260 14.72 -23.11 0.19
C LEU A 260 14.99 -22.64 -1.24
N ILE A 261 13.97 -22.17 -1.94
CA ILE A 261 14.10 -21.53 -3.24
C ILE A 261 13.95 -20.03 -3.05
N VAL A 262 14.90 -19.26 -3.58
CA VAL A 262 14.85 -17.80 -3.56
C VAL A 262 15.04 -17.23 -4.97
N LYS A 263 14.58 -16.00 -5.16
CA LYS A 263 14.99 -15.18 -6.31
C LYS A 263 16.06 -14.22 -5.83
N THR A 264 17.10 -14.05 -6.62
CA THR A 264 18.17 -13.10 -6.33
C THR A 264 18.42 -12.22 -7.53
N ASP A 265 18.78 -10.96 -7.29
CA ASP A 265 19.24 -10.07 -8.34
C ASP A 265 20.56 -10.59 -8.92
N THR A 266 20.74 -10.47 -10.24
CA THR A 266 22.00 -10.88 -10.86
C THR A 266 22.64 -9.75 -11.65
N THR A 267 23.94 -9.58 -11.45
CA THR A 267 24.78 -8.70 -12.27
C THR A 267 25.34 -9.43 -13.50
N GLU A 268 25.29 -10.75 -13.50
CA GLU A 268 25.77 -11.59 -14.60
C GLU A 268 24.62 -11.90 -15.57
N VAL A 269 24.43 -11.02 -16.53
CA VAL A 269 23.41 -11.17 -17.58
C VAL A 269 24.03 -11.90 -18.76
N SER A 270 23.46 -13.08 -19.06
CA SER A 270 23.91 -13.87 -20.22
C SER A 270 23.55 -13.14 -21.53
N PRO A 271 24.47 -13.03 -22.52
CA PRO A 271 24.22 -12.30 -23.76
C PRO A 271 23.00 -12.79 -24.55
N ASN A 272 22.68 -14.09 -24.47
CA ASN A 272 21.53 -14.67 -25.16
C ASN A 272 20.18 -14.35 -24.52
N TRP A 273 20.16 -13.77 -23.29
CA TRP A 273 18.89 -13.35 -22.65
C TRP A 273 18.19 -12.23 -23.42
N SER A 274 18.92 -11.45 -24.23
CA SER A 274 18.32 -10.45 -25.11
C SER A 274 17.45 -11.05 -26.23
N GLU A 275 17.55 -12.38 -26.46
CA GLU A 275 16.80 -13.08 -27.50
C GLU A 275 15.39 -13.53 -27.02
N TYR A 276 15.06 -13.43 -25.71
CA TYR A 276 13.69 -13.69 -25.25
C TYR A 276 12.73 -12.59 -25.73
N GLU A 277 11.58 -12.99 -26.24
CA GLU A 277 10.53 -12.08 -26.71
C GLU A 277 9.62 -11.58 -25.58
N ASP A 278 9.89 -11.96 -24.34
CA ASP A 278 9.14 -11.57 -23.15
C ASP A 278 9.24 -10.05 -22.93
N THR A 279 8.09 -9.38 -22.82
CA THR A 279 8.00 -7.91 -22.73
C THR A 279 8.73 -7.36 -21.49
N ASN A 280 8.67 -8.07 -20.36
CA ASN A 280 9.33 -7.62 -19.13
C ASN A 280 10.85 -7.71 -19.29
N ILE A 281 11.35 -8.82 -19.85
CA ILE A 281 12.77 -9.00 -20.12
C ILE A 281 13.27 -7.96 -21.13
N GLN A 282 12.52 -7.72 -22.21
CA GLN A 282 12.85 -6.69 -23.20
C GLN A 282 12.85 -5.28 -22.59
N THR A 283 11.98 -5.01 -21.64
CA THR A 283 11.95 -3.72 -20.93
C THR A 283 13.21 -3.55 -20.06
N LEU A 284 13.67 -4.61 -19.37
CA LEU A 284 14.91 -4.56 -18.61
C LEU A 284 16.13 -4.29 -19.49
N PHE A 285 16.20 -4.87 -20.70
CA PHE A 285 17.28 -4.58 -21.64
C PHE A 285 17.26 -3.14 -22.20
N ARG A 286 16.08 -2.52 -22.31
CA ARG A 286 15.97 -1.12 -22.73
C ARG A 286 16.41 -0.13 -21.66
N ARG A 287 16.35 -0.50 -20.38
CA ARG A 287 16.84 0.33 -19.28
C ARG A 287 18.36 0.43 -19.35
N LYS A 288 18.88 1.65 -19.18
CA LYS A 288 20.32 1.90 -19.20
C LYS A 288 20.95 1.25 -17.96
N GLN A 289 21.65 0.14 -18.17
CA GLN A 289 22.35 -0.55 -17.09
C GLN A 289 23.66 0.15 -16.76
N THR A 290 23.93 0.36 -15.48
CA THR A 290 25.24 0.80 -14.98
C THR A 290 25.87 -0.31 -14.15
N LYS A 291 27.22 -0.37 -14.11
CA LYS A 291 27.95 -1.44 -13.40
C LYS A 291 27.68 -1.52 -11.89
N ASP A 292 27.12 -0.47 -11.32
CA ASP A 292 27.03 -0.29 -9.87
C ASP A 292 25.64 -0.55 -9.29
N PHE A 293 24.66 -0.95 -10.13
CA PHE A 293 23.28 -1.12 -9.68
C PHE A 293 22.68 -2.46 -10.13
N PRO A 294 21.73 -3.01 -9.35
CA PRO A 294 21.01 -4.21 -9.72
C PRO A 294 20.41 -4.08 -11.11
N THR A 295 20.61 -5.10 -11.95
CA THR A 295 20.11 -5.07 -13.33
C THR A 295 18.59 -5.22 -13.41
N GLY A 296 17.94 -5.58 -12.31
CA GLY A 296 16.55 -6.00 -12.23
C GLY A 296 16.29 -7.38 -12.84
N PHE A 297 17.34 -8.06 -13.35
CA PHE A 297 17.24 -9.45 -13.74
C PHE A 297 17.36 -10.34 -12.53
N LEU A 298 16.43 -11.26 -12.38
CA LEU A 298 16.40 -12.22 -11.28
C LEU A 298 16.83 -13.61 -11.77
N ARG A 299 17.41 -14.39 -10.84
CA ARG A 299 17.66 -15.82 -10.99
C ARG A 299 17.02 -16.62 -9.86
N TYR A 300 16.76 -17.91 -10.08
CA TYR A 300 16.38 -18.83 -9.03
C TYR A 300 17.59 -19.50 -8.45
N GLU A 301 17.71 -19.45 -7.12
CA GLU A 301 18.70 -20.16 -6.33
C GLU A 301 18.03 -21.19 -5.43
N LEU A 302 18.64 -22.36 -5.31
CA LEU A 302 18.29 -23.42 -4.38
C LEU A 302 19.31 -23.42 -3.24
N ILE A 303 18.84 -23.28 -2.02
CA ILE A 303 19.66 -23.24 -0.81
C ILE A 303 19.37 -24.47 0.03
N ASP A 304 20.40 -25.23 0.39
CA ASP A 304 20.30 -26.24 1.45
C ASP A 304 20.37 -25.52 2.80
N THR A 305 19.29 -25.55 3.56
CA THR A 305 19.15 -24.79 4.82
C THR A 305 20.04 -25.32 5.96
N GLN A 306 20.54 -26.57 5.83
CA GLN A 306 21.39 -27.20 6.84
C GLN A 306 22.86 -26.90 6.59
N THR A 307 23.29 -26.95 5.32
CA THR A 307 24.70 -26.76 4.94
C THR A 307 25.00 -25.33 4.51
N GLY A 308 23.98 -24.56 4.13
CA GLY A 308 24.12 -23.23 3.53
C GLY A 308 24.63 -23.26 2.09
N LEU A 309 24.70 -24.44 1.45
CA LEU A 309 25.10 -24.56 0.04
C LEU A 309 24.04 -23.93 -0.84
N THR A 310 24.46 -22.98 -1.68
CA THR A 310 23.61 -22.25 -2.61
C THR A 310 24.01 -22.56 -4.04
N GLU A 311 23.04 -22.89 -4.89
CA GLU A 311 23.25 -23.25 -6.29
C GLU A 311 22.19 -22.65 -7.20
N SER A 312 22.58 -22.16 -8.39
CA SER A 312 21.64 -21.70 -9.41
C SER A 312 20.78 -22.87 -9.91
N VAL A 313 19.48 -22.62 -10.08
CA VAL A 313 18.53 -23.63 -10.58
C VAL A 313 18.51 -23.70 -12.09
N LEU A 314 18.48 -22.52 -12.76
CA LEU A 314 18.35 -22.36 -14.21
C LEU A 314 19.23 -21.22 -14.70
N ASP A 315 19.83 -21.38 -15.88
CA ASP A 315 20.48 -20.27 -16.61
C ASP A 315 19.46 -19.56 -17.51
N SER A 316 18.45 -18.96 -16.88
CA SER A 316 17.44 -18.13 -17.55
C SER A 316 17.00 -17.01 -16.61
N PRO A 317 16.56 -15.85 -17.15
CA PRO A 317 16.09 -14.76 -16.34
C PRO A 317 14.72 -15.07 -15.73
N ALA A 318 14.51 -14.62 -14.50
CA ALA A 318 13.20 -14.54 -13.87
C ALA A 318 12.77 -13.08 -13.77
N SER A 319 11.46 -12.83 -13.66
CA SER A 319 10.93 -11.48 -13.37
C SER A 319 10.21 -11.44 -12.01
N TYR A 320 10.06 -10.24 -11.45
CA TYR A 320 9.37 -10.04 -10.16
C TYR A 320 7.93 -10.56 -10.18
N SER A 321 7.24 -10.43 -11.30
CA SER A 321 5.78 -10.59 -11.36
C SER A 321 5.28 -11.93 -11.88
N SER A 322 6.14 -12.85 -12.33
CA SER A 322 5.68 -13.88 -13.25
C SER A 322 5.91 -15.33 -12.86
N SER A 323 6.49 -15.62 -11.70
CA SER A 323 6.81 -17.00 -11.39
C SER A 323 6.40 -17.41 -9.97
N ASP A 324 5.85 -18.60 -9.84
CA ASP A 324 5.42 -19.17 -8.57
C ASP A 324 6.03 -20.57 -8.39
N VAL A 325 6.15 -20.99 -7.15
CA VAL A 325 6.76 -22.25 -6.75
C VAL A 325 5.75 -23.10 -5.99
N ILE A 326 5.76 -24.42 -6.21
CA ILE A 326 5.06 -25.37 -5.37
C ILE A 326 5.89 -26.64 -5.19
N TRP A 327 6.14 -27.02 -3.94
CA TRP A 327 6.86 -28.24 -3.61
C TRP A 327 5.99 -29.49 -3.73
N SER A 328 6.62 -30.60 -4.13
CA SER A 328 6.01 -31.92 -3.97
C SER A 328 5.84 -32.25 -2.49
N PRO A 329 4.77 -32.95 -2.09
CA PRO A 329 4.50 -33.26 -0.69
C PRO A 329 5.60 -34.11 -0.01
N ASP A 330 6.41 -34.83 -0.79
CA ASP A 330 7.54 -35.63 -0.32
C ASP A 330 8.88 -34.88 -0.30
N SER A 331 8.90 -33.59 -0.67
CA SER A 331 10.07 -32.71 -0.71
C SER A 331 11.17 -33.16 -1.72
N LYS A 332 10.87 -34.04 -2.66
CA LYS A 332 11.86 -34.54 -3.64
C LYS A 332 11.95 -33.75 -4.92
N SER A 333 10.95 -32.92 -5.17
CA SER A 333 10.89 -32.01 -6.32
C SER A 333 10.04 -30.80 -6.04
N PHE A 334 10.13 -29.81 -6.90
CA PHE A 334 9.24 -28.66 -6.92
C PHE A 334 8.92 -28.29 -8.35
N LEU A 335 7.79 -27.59 -8.53
CA LEU A 335 7.43 -26.98 -9.80
C LEU A 335 7.81 -25.50 -9.76
N LEU A 336 8.48 -25.06 -10.83
CA LEU A 336 8.63 -23.65 -11.18
C LEU A 336 7.62 -23.34 -12.28
N CYS A 337 6.81 -22.31 -12.06
CA CYS A 337 5.69 -21.97 -12.92
C CYS A 337 5.87 -20.58 -13.54
N GLY A 338 5.51 -20.43 -14.83
CA GLY A 338 5.62 -19.16 -15.54
C GLY A 338 7.07 -18.70 -15.77
N ILE A 339 7.98 -19.65 -15.97
CA ILE A 339 9.40 -19.38 -16.17
C ILE A 339 9.80 -19.38 -17.64
N LEU A 340 10.96 -18.81 -17.92
CA LEU A 340 11.66 -18.96 -19.20
C LEU A 340 12.66 -20.11 -19.11
N LEU A 341 12.81 -20.88 -20.19
CA LEU A 341 13.80 -21.98 -20.24
C LEU A 341 15.10 -21.50 -20.90
N PRO A 342 16.28 -22.04 -20.51
CA PRO A 342 17.55 -21.71 -21.13
C PRO A 342 17.54 -21.89 -22.65
N LEU A 343 18.18 -20.97 -23.40
CA LEU A 343 18.19 -20.95 -24.86
C LEU A 343 19.29 -21.84 -25.49
N ASN A 344 20.06 -22.54 -24.68
CA ASN A 344 21.17 -23.41 -25.14
C ASN A 344 20.68 -24.77 -25.67
N VAL A 345 19.81 -24.75 -26.69
CA VAL A 345 19.27 -25.94 -27.36
C VAL A 345 19.61 -25.93 -28.86
N ASN A 346 19.83 -27.12 -29.45
CA ASN A 346 20.17 -27.27 -30.84
C ASN A 346 18.95 -27.35 -31.78
N ASP A 347 17.78 -27.72 -31.23
CA ASP A 347 16.53 -27.80 -32.00
C ASP A 347 15.96 -26.42 -32.22
N LEU A 348 15.83 -26.01 -33.48
CA LEU A 348 15.35 -24.69 -33.86
C LEU A 348 13.86 -24.47 -33.53
N VAL A 349 13.06 -25.51 -33.50
CA VAL A 349 11.63 -25.43 -33.12
C VAL A 349 11.51 -25.19 -31.64
N GLU A 350 12.25 -25.96 -30.85
CA GLU A 350 12.32 -25.80 -29.40
C GLU A 350 12.91 -24.44 -29.04
N LEU A 351 13.98 -24.00 -29.68
CA LEU A 351 14.57 -22.68 -29.45
C LEU A 351 13.56 -21.55 -29.67
N ARG A 352 12.79 -21.62 -30.76
CA ARG A 352 11.74 -20.64 -31.05
C ARG A 352 10.67 -20.63 -29.97
N SER A 353 10.23 -21.81 -29.52
CA SER A 353 9.26 -21.94 -28.43
C SER A 353 9.80 -21.34 -27.12
N ARG A 354 11.08 -21.59 -26.79
CA ARG A 354 11.71 -21.07 -25.56
C ARG A 354 11.89 -19.56 -25.56
N ARG A 355 12.03 -18.91 -26.73
CA ARG A 355 12.10 -17.47 -26.87
C ARG A 355 10.77 -16.77 -26.56
N SER A 356 9.64 -17.38 -26.98
CA SER A 356 8.33 -16.74 -27.00
C SER A 356 7.38 -17.23 -25.91
N ALA A 357 7.64 -18.38 -25.27
CA ALA A 357 6.72 -19.00 -24.34
C ALA A 357 7.27 -19.08 -22.91
N ARG A 358 6.36 -19.16 -21.94
CA ARG A 358 6.65 -19.49 -20.56
C ARG A 358 6.26 -20.94 -20.28
N PHE A 359 6.89 -21.53 -19.29
CA PHE A 359 6.79 -22.95 -19.01
C PHE A 359 6.49 -23.22 -17.54
N VAL A 360 5.93 -24.40 -17.29
CA VAL A 360 5.95 -25.07 -15.99
C VAL A 360 6.95 -26.20 -16.08
N VAL A 361 7.92 -26.24 -15.17
CA VAL A 361 8.89 -27.34 -15.08
C VAL A 361 8.91 -27.94 -13.70
N GLU A 362 9.21 -29.25 -13.64
CA GLU A 362 9.57 -29.93 -12.42
C GLU A 362 11.10 -29.94 -12.28
N VAL A 363 11.59 -29.58 -11.10
CA VAL A 363 13.01 -29.65 -10.71
C VAL A 363 13.14 -30.66 -9.60
N LYS A 364 13.90 -31.74 -9.81
CA LYS A 364 14.18 -32.76 -8.78
C LYS A 364 15.38 -32.33 -7.92
N VAL A 365 15.29 -32.54 -6.63
CA VAL A 365 16.39 -32.27 -5.70
C VAL A 365 17.03 -33.55 -5.18
N PRO A 366 18.34 -33.59 -4.90
CA PRO A 366 19.29 -32.47 -5.01
C PRO A 366 19.83 -32.23 -6.43
N ASN A 367 19.64 -33.17 -7.37
CA ASN A 367 20.33 -33.23 -8.66
C ASN A 367 19.93 -32.17 -9.67
N ARG A 368 18.87 -31.41 -9.40
CA ARG A 368 18.32 -30.31 -10.25
C ARG A 368 17.96 -30.77 -11.67
N THR A 369 17.57 -32.04 -11.81
CA THR A 369 17.08 -32.56 -13.10
C THR A 369 15.74 -31.88 -13.43
N ILE A 370 15.64 -31.33 -14.65
CA ILE A 370 14.50 -30.53 -15.10
C ILE A 370 13.66 -31.36 -16.07
N THR A 371 12.34 -31.36 -15.85
CA THR A 371 11.36 -31.99 -16.75
C THR A 371 10.27 -30.99 -17.06
N THR A 372 9.96 -30.74 -18.33
CA THR A 372 8.87 -29.86 -18.74
C THR A 372 7.51 -30.50 -18.41
N VAL A 373 6.63 -29.76 -17.75
CA VAL A 373 5.28 -30.16 -17.38
C VAL A 373 4.27 -29.57 -18.35
N ALA A 374 4.39 -28.27 -18.64
CA ALA A 374 3.51 -27.55 -19.56
C ALA A 374 4.27 -26.44 -20.28
N GLY A 375 3.89 -26.16 -21.53
CA GLY A 375 4.38 -25.04 -22.35
C GLY A 375 3.43 -23.84 -22.28
N GLU A 376 2.89 -23.53 -21.11
CA GLU A 376 1.91 -22.47 -20.88
C GLU A 376 2.23 -21.69 -19.61
N ASP A 377 1.79 -20.44 -19.55
CA ASP A 377 1.92 -19.61 -18.34
C ASP A 377 0.82 -19.96 -17.34
N LEU A 378 1.14 -20.79 -16.38
CA LEU A 378 0.23 -21.31 -15.38
C LEU A 378 0.68 -20.94 -13.97
N ASN A 379 -0.30 -20.62 -13.09
CA ASN A 379 -0.10 -20.46 -11.65
C ASN A 379 -0.50 -21.72 -10.89
N PRO A 380 0.32 -22.27 -10.00
CA PRO A 380 -0.04 -23.43 -9.20
C PRO A 380 -1.00 -23.02 -8.08
N ILE A 381 -2.12 -23.75 -7.98
CA ILE A 381 -3.11 -23.56 -6.91
C ILE A 381 -2.81 -24.52 -5.75
N ARG A 382 -2.73 -25.81 -6.06
CA ARG A 382 -2.59 -26.87 -5.08
C ARG A 382 -1.98 -28.13 -5.69
N TRP A 383 -1.13 -28.81 -4.94
CA TRP A 383 -0.69 -30.18 -5.20
C TRP A 383 -1.44 -31.13 -4.27
N ASP A 384 -2.24 -32.05 -4.82
CA ASP A 384 -2.95 -33.05 -4.03
C ASP A 384 -2.03 -34.27 -3.79
N PRO A 385 -1.64 -34.55 -2.53
CA PRO A 385 -0.73 -35.64 -2.22
C PRO A 385 -1.34 -37.03 -2.41
N ARG A 386 -2.68 -37.15 -2.46
CA ARG A 386 -3.37 -38.43 -2.58
C ARG A 386 -3.42 -38.91 -4.03
N THR A 387 -3.66 -37.99 -4.95
CA THR A 387 -3.82 -38.28 -6.38
C THR A 387 -2.58 -37.91 -7.18
N ASN A 388 -1.61 -37.26 -6.56
CA ASN A 388 -0.42 -36.68 -7.18
C ASN A 388 -0.79 -35.75 -8.36
N THR A 389 -1.86 -34.97 -8.17
CA THR A 389 -2.40 -34.06 -9.16
C THR A 389 -2.18 -32.61 -8.74
N VAL A 390 -1.74 -31.77 -9.66
CA VAL A 390 -1.59 -30.34 -9.46
C VAL A 390 -2.69 -29.59 -10.22
N ALA A 391 -3.37 -28.72 -9.51
CA ALA A 391 -4.31 -27.78 -10.10
C ALA A 391 -3.59 -26.47 -10.43
N PHE A 392 -3.77 -25.94 -11.62
CA PHE A 392 -3.21 -24.69 -12.10
C PHE A 392 -4.31 -23.76 -12.59
N GLN A 393 -4.06 -22.47 -12.52
CA GLN A 393 -4.86 -21.43 -13.11
C GLN A 393 -4.07 -20.73 -14.22
N GLY A 394 -4.66 -20.61 -15.41
CA GLY A 394 -4.04 -19.89 -16.52
C GLY A 394 -3.85 -18.40 -16.18
N ARG A 395 -2.73 -17.82 -16.56
CA ARG A 395 -2.52 -16.37 -16.49
C ARG A 395 -3.09 -15.72 -17.74
N GLN A 396 -3.77 -14.60 -17.59
CA GLN A 396 -4.13 -13.74 -18.70
C GLN A 396 -3.25 -12.51 -18.74
N ASN A 397 -2.76 -12.19 -19.91
CA ASN A 397 -1.97 -10.99 -20.17
C ASN A 397 -2.64 -10.21 -21.32
N PRO A 398 -3.09 -8.94 -21.12
CA PRO A 398 -3.16 -8.20 -19.87
C PRO A 398 -4.31 -8.65 -18.95
N PRO A 399 -4.23 -8.40 -17.62
CA PRO A 399 -5.32 -8.69 -16.70
C PRO A 399 -6.51 -7.79 -17.01
N GLY A 400 -7.62 -8.41 -17.49
CA GLY A 400 -8.89 -7.73 -17.74
C GLY A 400 -9.93 -8.08 -16.69
N GLU A 401 -10.70 -7.10 -16.23
CA GLU A 401 -11.83 -7.35 -15.36
C GLU A 401 -12.86 -8.28 -16.06
N GLY A 402 -13.17 -9.40 -15.43
CA GLY A 402 -14.30 -10.28 -15.83
C GLY A 402 -13.94 -11.56 -16.58
N SER A 403 -12.66 -11.87 -16.84
CA SER A 403 -12.29 -13.11 -17.51
C SER A 403 -12.14 -14.26 -16.50
N MET A 404 -12.99 -15.28 -16.62
CA MET A 404 -12.87 -16.53 -15.85
C MET A 404 -11.64 -17.30 -16.34
N THR A 405 -10.58 -17.31 -15.55
CA THR A 405 -9.38 -18.13 -15.80
C THR A 405 -9.73 -19.61 -15.62
N LYS A 406 -9.52 -20.40 -16.68
CA LYS A 406 -9.77 -21.83 -16.66
C LYS A 406 -8.79 -22.53 -15.73
N THR A 407 -9.29 -23.36 -14.81
CA THR A 407 -8.45 -24.27 -14.02
C THR A 407 -8.12 -25.50 -14.87
N VAL A 408 -6.84 -25.84 -14.94
CA VAL A 408 -6.34 -27.05 -15.61
C VAL A 408 -5.65 -27.96 -14.59
N TYR A 409 -5.65 -29.27 -14.88
CA TYR A 409 -5.09 -30.24 -13.95
C TYR A 409 -4.04 -31.08 -14.66
N TYR A 410 -2.91 -31.31 -13.98
CA TYR A 410 -1.86 -32.21 -14.42
C TYR A 410 -1.62 -33.25 -13.36
N ARG A 411 -1.51 -34.51 -13.79
CA ARG A 411 -1.21 -35.66 -12.93
C ARG A 411 0.20 -36.17 -13.21
N LYS A 412 0.95 -36.44 -12.15
CA LYS A 412 2.24 -37.05 -12.21
C LYS A 412 2.11 -38.57 -12.08
N THR A 413 2.65 -39.35 -13.05
CA THR A 413 2.72 -40.81 -13.04
C THR A 413 4.15 -41.21 -13.30
N GLY A 414 4.86 -41.70 -12.26
CA GLY A 414 6.29 -41.89 -12.33
C GLY A 414 7.02 -40.54 -12.56
N ASP A 415 7.77 -40.47 -13.68
CA ASP A 415 8.49 -39.24 -14.09
C ASP A 415 7.77 -38.46 -15.17
N SER A 416 6.58 -38.88 -15.57
CA SER A 416 5.80 -38.27 -16.63
C SER A 416 4.64 -37.44 -16.07
N TRP A 417 4.32 -36.35 -16.79
CA TRP A 417 3.19 -35.49 -16.50
C TRP A 417 2.17 -35.56 -17.65
N GLU A 418 0.91 -35.69 -17.32
CA GLU A 418 -0.18 -35.65 -18.31
C GLU A 418 -1.27 -34.65 -17.88
N GLN A 419 -1.77 -33.91 -18.82
CA GLN A 419 -2.95 -33.09 -18.59
C GLN A 419 -4.18 -33.99 -18.54
N ILE A 420 -4.97 -33.85 -17.49
CA ILE A 420 -6.20 -34.64 -17.30
C ILE A 420 -7.43 -33.74 -17.47
N SER A 421 -8.43 -34.29 -18.17
CA SER A 421 -9.73 -33.65 -18.26
C SER A 421 -10.42 -33.68 -16.90
N ASP A 422 -11.05 -32.58 -16.54
CA ASP A 422 -11.72 -32.24 -15.30
C ASP A 422 -12.08 -33.46 -14.42
N THR A 423 -11.25 -33.73 -13.44
CA THR A 423 -11.65 -34.57 -12.33
C THR A 423 -12.31 -33.66 -11.33
N THR A 424 -13.62 -33.80 -11.17
CA THR A 424 -14.34 -33.21 -10.04
C THR A 424 -13.54 -33.53 -8.79
N PRO A 425 -12.99 -32.52 -8.08
CA PRO A 425 -12.23 -32.78 -6.86
C PRO A 425 -13.15 -33.56 -5.92
N THR A 426 -12.78 -34.80 -5.62
CA THR A 426 -13.41 -35.54 -4.53
C THR A 426 -13.09 -34.82 -3.24
N GLY A 427 -14.01 -34.00 -2.80
CA GLY A 427 -13.85 -33.03 -1.71
C GLY A 427 -13.58 -31.62 -2.21
N ARG A 428 -14.51 -31.00 -2.96
CA ARG A 428 -14.63 -29.55 -2.92
C ARG A 428 -14.66 -29.20 -1.44
N ASP A 429 -13.63 -28.53 -0.99
CA ASP A 429 -13.68 -27.78 0.26
C ASP A 429 -14.93 -26.92 0.19
N ILE A 430 -16.01 -27.34 0.85
CA ILE A 430 -17.28 -26.63 0.95
C ILE A 430 -17.01 -25.51 1.98
N ARG A 431 -16.01 -24.68 1.68
CA ARG A 431 -15.73 -23.51 2.51
C ARG A 431 -16.62 -22.39 2.05
N PRO A 432 -17.20 -21.62 2.97
CA PRO A 432 -17.88 -20.39 2.60
C PRO A 432 -16.89 -19.40 2.00
N ASP A 433 -17.35 -18.66 0.99
CA ASP A 433 -16.59 -17.51 0.52
C ASP A 433 -16.73 -16.39 1.56
N ILE A 434 -15.60 -15.90 2.07
CA ILE A 434 -15.58 -14.78 3.01
C ILE A 434 -15.21 -13.52 2.22
N VAL A 435 -16.14 -12.60 2.16
CA VAL A 435 -16.01 -11.38 1.33
C VAL A 435 -16.25 -10.11 2.14
N ALA A 436 -15.60 -9.03 1.75
CA ALA A 436 -15.91 -7.69 2.22
C ALA A 436 -16.96 -7.07 1.29
N GLU A 437 -18.20 -6.99 1.75
CA GLU A 437 -19.27 -6.30 1.03
C GLU A 437 -19.19 -4.82 1.31
N GLN A 438 -18.98 -4.04 0.27
CA GLN A 438 -18.92 -2.59 0.30
C GLN A 438 -19.24 -1.99 -1.07
N ASP A 439 -19.59 -0.72 -1.10
CA ASP A 439 -19.70 0.07 -2.33
C ASP A 439 -19.44 1.54 -2.01
N LEU A 440 -19.45 2.43 -2.98
CA LEU A 440 -19.16 3.86 -2.84
C LEU A 440 -19.85 4.51 -1.64
N ASN A 441 -21.10 4.15 -1.37
CA ASN A 441 -21.92 4.68 -0.27
C ASN A 441 -22.29 3.63 0.78
N LEU A 442 -21.69 2.44 0.73
CA LEU A 442 -21.94 1.34 1.65
C LEU A 442 -20.66 0.99 2.40
N PRO A 443 -20.58 1.29 3.71
CA PRO A 443 -19.44 0.90 4.54
C PRO A 443 -19.21 -0.62 4.56
N PRO A 444 -17.94 -1.07 4.69
CA PRO A 444 -17.59 -2.48 4.57
C PRO A 444 -18.18 -3.32 5.72
N LYS A 445 -18.78 -4.45 5.34
CA LYS A 445 -19.20 -5.55 6.22
C LYS A 445 -18.53 -6.84 5.78
N ILE A 446 -18.15 -7.68 6.72
CA ILE A 446 -17.66 -9.02 6.41
C ILE A 446 -18.84 -9.97 6.32
N ILE A 447 -18.95 -10.64 5.16
CA ILE A 447 -20.04 -11.53 4.82
C ILE A 447 -19.48 -12.91 4.49
N ALA A 448 -20.18 -13.95 4.92
CA ALA A 448 -19.97 -15.29 4.42
C ALA A 448 -21.04 -15.64 3.38
N ILE A 449 -20.61 -16.28 2.31
CA ILE A 449 -21.49 -16.79 1.23
C ILE A 449 -21.32 -18.30 1.20
N GLU A 450 -22.41 -19.01 1.48
CA GLU A 450 -22.44 -20.47 1.41
C GLU A 450 -22.34 -20.93 -0.07
N PRO A 451 -21.36 -21.76 -0.44
CA PRO A 451 -21.13 -22.12 -1.84
C PRO A 451 -22.32 -22.78 -2.54
N LYS A 452 -23.05 -23.64 -1.82
CA LYS A 452 -24.17 -24.42 -2.39
C LYS A 452 -25.45 -23.62 -2.47
N THR A 453 -25.86 -23.00 -1.35
CA THR A 453 -27.17 -22.33 -1.22
C THR A 453 -27.12 -20.88 -1.66
N LYS A 454 -25.89 -20.31 -1.79
CA LYS A 454 -25.65 -18.87 -2.00
C LYS A 454 -26.21 -17.99 -0.88
N GLN A 455 -26.58 -18.61 0.25
CA GLN A 455 -27.03 -17.88 1.44
C GLN A 455 -25.92 -16.94 1.91
N ARG A 456 -26.29 -15.70 2.17
CA ARG A 456 -25.39 -14.63 2.65
C ARG A 456 -25.66 -14.41 4.14
N THR A 457 -24.59 -14.41 4.93
CA THR A 457 -24.65 -14.19 6.38
C THR A 457 -23.66 -13.09 6.77
N VAL A 458 -24.13 -12.03 7.44
CA VAL A 458 -23.27 -10.99 7.97
C VAL A 458 -22.51 -11.53 9.18
N LEU A 459 -21.18 -11.55 9.09
CA LEU A 459 -20.31 -11.97 10.21
C LEU A 459 -19.92 -10.80 11.09
N LEU A 460 -19.56 -9.65 10.47
CA LEU A 460 -19.16 -8.44 11.19
C LEU A 460 -19.64 -7.19 10.46
N ASP A 461 -20.28 -6.29 11.17
CA ASP A 461 -20.35 -4.88 10.79
C ASP A 461 -19.12 -4.18 11.39
N LEU A 462 -18.21 -3.70 10.54
CA LEU A 462 -16.92 -3.17 11.00
C LEU A 462 -17.06 -1.81 11.69
N ASN A 463 -18.07 -1.02 11.30
CA ASN A 463 -18.21 0.37 11.74
C ASN A 463 -19.66 0.76 12.05
N PRO A 464 -20.32 0.13 13.03
CA PRO A 464 -21.72 0.42 13.37
C PRO A 464 -21.93 1.87 13.82
N GLN A 465 -20.90 2.53 14.36
CA GLN A 465 -20.92 3.94 14.75
C GLN A 465 -21.17 4.91 13.57
N PHE A 466 -20.97 4.46 12.34
CA PHE A 466 -21.24 5.26 11.14
C PHE A 466 -22.74 5.57 10.94
N ALA A 467 -23.62 4.86 11.63
CA ALA A 467 -25.04 5.19 11.66
C ALA A 467 -25.32 6.60 12.22
N GLU A 468 -24.41 7.14 13.05
CA GLU A 468 -24.51 8.48 13.67
C GLU A 468 -23.83 9.59 12.84
N LEU A 469 -23.13 9.22 11.73
CA LEU A 469 -22.39 10.14 10.89
C LEU A 469 -23.14 10.44 9.59
N ALA A 470 -23.01 11.69 9.14
CA ALA A 470 -23.47 12.13 7.84
C ALA A 470 -22.32 12.06 6.83
N PHE A 471 -22.54 11.36 5.72
CA PHE A 471 -21.60 11.22 4.62
C PHE A 471 -22.13 11.99 3.39
N GLY A 472 -21.22 12.60 2.65
CA GLY A 472 -21.50 13.09 1.31
C GLY A 472 -21.76 11.91 0.35
N LYS A 473 -22.76 12.03 -0.51
CA LYS A 473 -23.01 11.04 -1.55
C LYS A 473 -21.84 10.97 -2.51
N VAL A 474 -21.45 9.77 -2.93
CA VAL A 474 -20.39 9.55 -3.91
C VAL A 474 -20.98 8.98 -5.18
N GLU A 475 -20.63 9.57 -6.34
CA GLU A 475 -21.01 9.08 -7.66
C GLU A 475 -19.77 8.87 -8.53
N GLU A 476 -19.69 7.74 -9.23
CA GLU A 476 -18.69 7.57 -10.29
C GLU A 476 -19.16 8.34 -11.53
N ILE A 477 -18.27 9.19 -12.07
CA ILE A 477 -18.56 10.01 -13.24
C ILE A 477 -17.50 9.82 -14.32
N GLY A 478 -17.89 10.03 -15.57
CA GLY A 478 -16.98 10.00 -16.72
C GLY A 478 -17.30 11.10 -17.72
N TRP A 479 -16.26 11.62 -18.37
CA TRP A 479 -16.34 12.62 -19.41
C TRP A 479 -15.20 12.42 -20.44
N LYS A 480 -15.10 13.30 -21.40
CA LYS A 480 -13.97 13.33 -22.36
C LYS A 480 -13.18 14.61 -22.18
N ASP A 481 -11.85 14.51 -22.29
CA ASP A 481 -10.99 15.68 -22.37
C ASP A 481 -11.13 16.38 -23.74
N VAL A 482 -10.46 17.52 -23.90
CA VAL A 482 -10.51 18.32 -25.13
C VAL A 482 -9.97 17.60 -26.36
N THR A 483 -9.23 16.52 -26.21
CA THR A 483 -8.71 15.67 -27.28
C THR A 483 -9.60 14.43 -27.54
N GLY A 484 -10.71 14.29 -26.78
CA GLY A 484 -11.66 13.18 -26.91
C GLY A 484 -11.31 11.94 -26.12
N ASN A 485 -10.23 11.96 -25.32
CA ASN A 485 -9.84 10.83 -24.47
C ASN A 485 -10.78 10.70 -23.27
N PRO A 486 -11.14 9.46 -22.87
CA PRO A 486 -11.98 9.24 -21.71
C PRO A 486 -11.23 9.59 -20.43
N VAL A 487 -11.91 10.30 -19.52
CA VAL A 487 -11.47 10.61 -18.17
C VAL A 487 -12.59 10.22 -17.20
N GLY A 488 -12.27 9.81 -16.01
CA GLY A 488 -13.26 9.42 -15.01
C GLY A 488 -12.79 9.64 -13.59
N GLY A 489 -13.71 9.48 -12.64
CA GLY A 489 -13.41 9.64 -11.22
C GLY A 489 -14.63 9.51 -10.33
N GLY A 490 -14.43 9.68 -9.03
CA GLY A 490 -15.47 9.71 -8.01
C GLY A 490 -15.78 11.14 -7.56
N LEU A 491 -17.01 11.55 -7.71
CA LEU A 491 -17.50 12.86 -7.26
C LEU A 491 -18.17 12.73 -5.90
N TYR A 492 -17.60 13.38 -4.89
CA TYR A 492 -18.12 13.46 -3.52
C TYR A 492 -18.90 14.77 -3.38
N PHE A 493 -20.19 14.65 -3.14
CA PHE A 493 -21.06 15.81 -2.91
C PHE A 493 -20.99 16.27 -1.45
N PRO A 494 -21.16 17.56 -1.16
CA PRO A 494 -21.36 18.04 0.20
C PRO A 494 -22.47 17.29 0.94
N VAL A 495 -22.33 17.13 2.27
CA VAL A 495 -23.33 16.44 3.11
C VAL A 495 -24.74 17.03 2.93
N ASN A 496 -24.85 18.37 2.82
CA ASN A 496 -26.12 19.07 2.60
C ASN A 496 -26.17 19.65 1.17
N TYR A 497 -25.84 18.87 0.17
CA TYR A 497 -25.84 19.32 -1.22
C TYR A 497 -27.23 19.75 -1.68
N ASN A 498 -27.32 20.97 -2.21
CA ASN A 498 -28.50 21.53 -2.86
C ASN A 498 -28.27 21.71 -4.35
N ALA A 499 -29.13 21.10 -5.16
CA ALA A 499 -29.09 21.31 -6.60
C ALA A 499 -29.39 22.79 -6.93
N GLY A 500 -28.54 23.42 -7.75
CA GLY A 500 -28.64 24.83 -8.11
C GLY A 500 -27.72 25.74 -7.31
N GLU A 501 -27.14 25.31 -6.23
CA GLU A 501 -26.02 25.99 -5.55
C GLU A 501 -24.67 25.59 -6.16
N LYS A 502 -23.72 26.53 -6.20
CA LYS A 502 -22.38 26.32 -6.68
C LYS A 502 -21.40 26.22 -5.51
N TYR A 503 -20.64 25.11 -5.48
CA TYR A 503 -19.73 24.78 -4.39
C TYR A 503 -18.26 24.95 -4.80
N PRO A 504 -17.34 25.22 -3.86
CA PRO A 504 -15.91 25.05 -4.11
C PRO A 504 -15.62 23.61 -4.54
N LEU A 505 -14.59 23.41 -5.38
CA LEU A 505 -14.12 22.11 -5.81
C LEU A 505 -12.69 21.88 -5.33
N VAL A 506 -12.40 20.70 -4.80
CA VAL A 506 -11.04 20.17 -4.66
C VAL A 506 -10.90 18.96 -5.59
N ILE A 507 -9.95 19.03 -6.53
CA ILE A 507 -9.52 17.88 -7.32
C ILE A 507 -8.42 17.17 -6.52
N GLN A 508 -8.75 15.96 -6.09
CA GLN A 508 -7.85 15.07 -5.37
C GLN A 508 -7.33 14.03 -6.34
N THR A 509 -6.03 14.10 -6.59
CA THR A 509 -5.33 13.28 -7.59
C THR A 509 -4.99 11.87 -7.07
N HIS A 510 -4.26 11.09 -7.87
CA HIS A 510 -3.77 9.75 -7.55
C HIS A 510 -4.83 8.65 -7.54
N GLY A 511 -5.89 8.81 -8.34
CA GLY A 511 -6.83 7.75 -8.66
C GLY A 511 -8.12 7.73 -7.85
N PHE A 512 -9.01 6.86 -8.27
CA PHE A 512 -10.30 6.57 -7.67
C PHE A 512 -10.61 5.09 -7.80
N GLU A 513 -11.14 4.49 -6.73
CA GLU A 513 -11.50 3.08 -6.68
C GLU A 513 -13.01 2.90 -6.78
N SER A 514 -13.46 2.33 -7.90
CA SER A 514 -14.85 1.96 -8.13
C SER A 514 -15.29 0.86 -7.14
N HIS A 515 -16.58 0.88 -6.74
CA HIS A 515 -17.16 -0.13 -5.85
C HIS A 515 -16.45 -0.32 -4.51
N THR A 516 -15.78 0.73 -4.01
CA THR A 516 -15.06 0.70 -2.73
C THR A 516 -15.46 1.87 -1.86
N PHE A 517 -15.74 1.61 -0.58
CA PHE A 517 -16.03 2.67 0.39
C PHE A 517 -14.72 3.32 0.86
N VAL A 518 -14.46 4.53 0.39
CA VAL A 518 -13.25 5.29 0.72
C VAL A 518 -13.65 6.63 1.32
N MET A 519 -13.16 6.95 2.53
CA MET A 519 -13.43 8.22 3.20
C MET A 519 -12.39 9.29 2.89
N ASP A 520 -11.15 8.87 2.75
CA ASP A 520 -10.00 9.76 2.60
C ASP A 520 -9.68 9.96 1.11
N GLY A 521 -9.09 8.96 0.50
CA GLY A 521 -8.67 8.88 -0.90
C GLY A 521 -8.02 7.54 -1.17
N SER A 522 -7.38 7.39 -2.32
CA SER A 522 -6.58 6.20 -2.65
C SER A 522 -5.44 5.99 -1.63
N HIS A 523 -4.97 7.05 -0.99
CA HIS A 523 -3.93 7.06 0.03
C HIS A 523 -4.36 7.85 1.26
N PHE A 524 -3.69 7.62 2.42
CA PHE A 524 -3.96 8.38 3.65
C PHE A 524 -3.28 9.76 3.65
N THR A 525 -2.21 9.91 2.88
CA THR A 525 -1.42 11.14 2.82
C THR A 525 -2.19 12.21 2.07
N ALA A 526 -2.35 13.38 2.69
CA ALA A 526 -2.99 14.59 2.13
C ALA A 526 -4.42 14.42 1.59
N SER A 527 -5.05 13.26 1.77
CA SER A 527 -6.36 12.94 1.20
C SER A 527 -7.45 12.99 2.27
N ALA A 528 -8.54 13.73 2.03
CA ALA A 528 -9.61 13.97 2.99
C ALA A 528 -10.98 14.20 2.31
N ALA A 529 -11.38 13.30 1.40
CA ALA A 529 -12.55 13.53 0.53
C ALA A 529 -13.87 13.74 1.30
N GLN A 530 -14.26 12.80 2.16
CA GLN A 530 -15.51 12.90 2.93
C GLN A 530 -15.45 14.01 3.98
N GLN A 531 -14.26 14.31 4.52
CA GLN A 531 -14.05 15.37 5.49
C GLN A 531 -14.25 16.76 4.83
N LEU A 532 -13.73 16.97 3.63
CA LEU A 532 -13.96 18.15 2.81
C LEU A 532 -15.44 18.26 2.39
N ALA A 533 -16.05 17.14 1.98
CA ALA A 533 -17.49 17.08 1.69
C ALA A 533 -18.35 17.48 2.90
N GLY A 534 -17.94 17.07 4.11
CA GLY A 534 -18.54 17.48 5.38
C GLY A 534 -18.41 18.98 5.68
N ARG A 535 -17.48 19.68 5.02
CA ARG A 535 -17.27 21.14 5.10
C ARG A 535 -17.91 21.91 3.94
N GLY A 536 -18.74 21.26 3.13
CA GLY A 536 -19.44 21.92 2.02
C GLY A 536 -18.55 22.15 0.78
N ILE A 537 -17.56 21.31 0.56
CA ILE A 537 -16.68 21.34 -0.62
C ILE A 537 -16.97 20.10 -1.46
N VAL A 538 -17.18 20.27 -2.75
CA VAL A 538 -17.22 19.14 -3.71
C VAL A 538 -15.81 18.62 -3.88
N VAL A 539 -15.64 17.28 -3.84
CA VAL A 539 -14.34 16.66 -4.10
C VAL A 539 -14.45 15.74 -5.31
N LEU A 540 -13.52 15.87 -6.22
CA LEU A 540 -13.35 14.96 -7.34
C LEU A 540 -12.06 14.16 -7.15
N GLN A 541 -12.18 12.85 -6.85
CA GLN A 541 -11.05 11.94 -6.97
C GLN A 541 -10.94 11.51 -8.42
N ILE A 542 -9.88 11.95 -9.09
CA ILE A 542 -9.72 11.75 -10.54
C ILE A 542 -8.80 10.57 -10.84
N LYS A 543 -9.15 9.77 -11.87
CA LYS A 543 -8.27 8.74 -12.44
C LYS A 543 -7.32 9.41 -13.43
N ASP A 544 -6.17 9.87 -12.95
CA ASP A 544 -5.23 10.74 -13.67
C ASP A 544 -3.87 10.08 -14.00
N ILE A 545 -3.67 8.81 -13.65
CA ILE A 545 -2.50 8.04 -14.08
C ILE A 545 -2.87 7.30 -15.37
N PHE A 546 -2.34 7.80 -16.49
CA PHE A 546 -2.61 7.27 -17.82
C PHE A 546 -1.42 6.44 -18.30
N TYR A 547 -1.53 5.13 -18.23
CA TYR A 547 -0.42 4.20 -18.53
C TYR A 547 0.17 4.30 -19.92
N ASP A 548 -0.60 4.77 -20.91
CA ASP A 548 -0.17 4.97 -22.28
C ASP A 548 0.70 6.23 -22.48
N SER A 549 0.70 7.16 -21.53
CA SER A 549 1.57 8.34 -21.51
C SER A 549 2.55 8.35 -20.33
N LEU A 550 2.52 7.33 -19.47
CA LEU A 550 3.39 7.21 -18.31
C LEU A 550 4.85 7.17 -18.74
N ASP A 551 5.74 7.83 -17.99
CA ASP A 551 7.17 7.98 -18.29
C ASP A 551 7.46 8.62 -19.66
N THR A 552 6.60 9.55 -20.09
CA THR A 552 6.79 10.33 -21.33
C THR A 552 6.66 11.83 -21.07
N PRO A 553 7.19 12.68 -21.96
CA PRO A 553 7.04 14.14 -21.84
C PRO A 553 5.58 14.65 -21.90
N GLN A 554 4.64 13.82 -22.33
CA GLN A 554 3.22 14.14 -22.40
C GLN A 554 2.44 13.82 -21.12
N GLU A 555 3.05 13.14 -20.16
CA GLU A 555 2.39 12.64 -18.96
C GLU A 555 1.70 13.74 -18.14
N ALA A 556 2.46 14.73 -17.70
CA ALA A 556 1.93 15.83 -16.88
C ALA A 556 0.96 16.73 -17.65
N GLU A 557 1.19 16.95 -18.96
CA GLU A 557 0.28 17.70 -19.81
C GLU A 557 -1.08 17.00 -19.97
N ARG A 558 -1.08 15.66 -20.08
CA ARG A 558 -2.32 14.90 -20.16
C ARG A 558 -3.13 14.98 -18.87
N ALA A 559 -2.46 14.92 -17.70
CA ALA A 559 -3.11 15.12 -16.41
C ALA A 559 -3.70 16.54 -16.30
N LEU A 560 -2.98 17.57 -16.72
CA LEU A 560 -3.50 18.95 -16.77
C LEU A 560 -4.78 19.05 -17.62
N ARG A 561 -4.78 18.48 -18.84
CA ARG A 561 -5.99 18.46 -19.70
C ARG A 561 -7.16 17.75 -19.02
N ALA A 562 -6.90 16.66 -18.26
CA ALA A 562 -7.92 15.98 -17.49
C ALA A 562 -8.51 16.88 -16.39
N TYR A 563 -7.68 17.64 -15.68
CA TYR A 563 -8.14 18.58 -14.63
C TYR A 563 -8.97 19.73 -15.21
N GLU A 564 -8.49 20.37 -16.28
CA GLU A 564 -9.21 21.47 -16.92
C GLU A 564 -10.54 21.02 -17.51
N SER A 565 -10.58 19.86 -18.16
CA SER A 565 -11.83 19.29 -18.69
C SER A 565 -12.82 18.87 -17.57
N ALA A 566 -12.33 18.41 -16.43
CA ALA A 566 -13.14 18.12 -15.27
C ALA A 566 -13.85 19.38 -14.72
N ILE A 567 -13.08 20.47 -14.61
CA ILE A 567 -13.61 21.76 -14.15
C ILE A 567 -14.70 22.26 -15.11
N GLU A 568 -14.43 22.20 -16.41
CA GLU A 568 -15.42 22.62 -17.42
C GLU A 568 -16.68 21.76 -17.38
N TYR A 569 -16.53 20.43 -17.32
CA TYR A 569 -17.63 19.49 -17.23
C TYR A 569 -18.52 19.73 -15.99
N LEU A 570 -17.92 19.94 -14.81
CA LEU A 570 -18.65 20.18 -13.57
C LEU A 570 -19.27 21.59 -13.52
N ASN A 571 -18.61 22.59 -14.12
CA ASN A 571 -19.16 23.94 -14.23
C ASN A 571 -20.39 23.99 -15.16
N GLN A 572 -20.35 23.29 -16.31
CA GLN A 572 -21.51 23.15 -17.22
C GLN A 572 -22.70 22.47 -16.54
N ARG A 573 -22.44 21.55 -15.60
CA ARG A 573 -23.47 20.92 -14.76
C ARG A 573 -24.00 21.82 -13.64
N GLY A 574 -23.43 23.02 -13.48
CA GLY A 574 -23.83 24.00 -12.44
C GLY A 574 -23.49 23.57 -11.01
N ILE A 575 -22.57 22.61 -10.82
CA ILE A 575 -22.23 22.04 -9.52
C ILE A 575 -21.19 22.89 -8.79
N ILE A 576 -20.22 23.46 -9.52
CA ILE A 576 -19.05 24.11 -8.93
C ILE A 576 -18.97 25.60 -9.23
N ASP A 577 -18.25 26.31 -8.36
CA ASP A 577 -17.80 27.68 -8.59
C ASP A 577 -16.37 27.65 -9.21
N PRO A 578 -16.20 28.00 -10.48
CA PRO A 578 -14.91 27.92 -11.16
C PRO A 578 -13.84 28.88 -10.62
N ALA A 579 -14.22 29.83 -9.76
CA ALA A 579 -13.28 30.72 -9.07
C ALA A 579 -12.68 30.10 -7.79
N ARG A 580 -13.28 29.01 -7.28
CA ARG A 580 -12.89 28.37 -6.03
C ARG A 580 -12.46 26.92 -6.22
N ILE A 581 -11.38 26.74 -6.98
CA ILE A 581 -10.83 25.41 -7.33
C ILE A 581 -9.54 25.18 -6.57
N GLY A 582 -9.45 24.04 -5.87
CA GLY A 582 -8.24 23.53 -5.23
C GLY A 582 -7.70 22.28 -5.92
N LEU A 583 -6.39 22.07 -5.85
CA LEU A 583 -5.70 20.84 -6.31
C LEU A 583 -4.94 20.20 -5.16
N THR A 584 -5.00 18.87 -5.04
CA THR A 584 -4.17 18.09 -4.10
C THR A 584 -3.37 17.05 -4.85
N GLY A 585 -2.02 17.05 -4.66
CA GLY A 585 -1.11 16.06 -5.20
C GLY A 585 -0.46 15.20 -4.11
N PHE A 586 -0.20 13.93 -4.43
CA PHE A 586 0.57 13.01 -3.61
C PHE A 586 1.50 12.19 -4.49
N SER A 587 2.72 11.90 -4.00
CA SER A 587 3.65 11.04 -4.74
C SER A 587 3.87 11.54 -6.18
N ARG A 588 3.74 10.67 -7.18
CA ARG A 588 3.89 11.02 -8.59
C ARG A 588 3.01 12.18 -9.04
N THR A 589 1.80 12.28 -8.52
CA THR A 589 0.88 13.34 -8.95
C THR A 589 1.19 14.74 -8.39
N CYS A 590 2.19 14.87 -7.50
CA CYS A 590 2.77 16.17 -7.17
C CYS A 590 3.35 16.86 -8.41
N LEU A 591 4.02 16.09 -9.30
CA LEU A 591 4.48 16.59 -10.58
C LEU A 591 3.32 17.17 -11.42
N TYR A 592 2.17 16.49 -11.46
CA TYR A 592 1.02 16.94 -12.25
C TYR A 592 0.41 18.24 -11.68
N VAL A 593 0.31 18.31 -10.35
CA VAL A 593 -0.14 19.54 -9.69
C VAL A 593 0.84 20.69 -9.94
N LYS A 594 2.14 20.48 -9.72
CA LYS A 594 3.19 21.47 -9.96
C LYS A 594 3.24 21.91 -11.44
N TYR A 595 3.06 20.98 -12.36
CA TYR A 595 2.93 21.27 -13.77
C TYR A 595 1.68 22.12 -14.06
N ALA A 596 0.54 21.81 -13.44
CA ALA A 596 -0.66 22.62 -13.60
C ALA A 596 -0.48 24.04 -13.08
N LEU A 597 0.23 24.25 -11.96
CA LEU A 597 0.50 25.57 -11.40
C LEU A 597 1.41 26.43 -12.28
N THR A 598 2.21 25.84 -13.15
CA THR A 598 3.20 26.54 -13.99
C THR A 598 2.80 26.64 -15.47
N HIS A 599 1.91 25.76 -15.96
CA HIS A 599 1.55 25.68 -17.39
C HIS A 599 0.08 26.00 -17.69
N SER A 600 -0.84 25.88 -16.71
CA SER A 600 -2.24 26.25 -16.93
C SER A 600 -2.40 27.76 -17.05
N SER A 601 -3.28 28.20 -17.96
CA SER A 601 -3.75 29.57 -18.01
C SER A 601 -4.77 29.88 -16.91
N ARG A 602 -5.33 28.85 -16.27
CA ARG A 602 -6.29 28.95 -15.16
C ARG A 602 -5.55 29.16 -13.85
N ARG A 603 -5.98 30.15 -13.08
CA ARG A 603 -5.52 30.31 -11.69
C ARG A 603 -6.34 29.39 -10.78
N PHE A 604 -5.67 28.53 -10.02
CA PHE A 604 -6.26 27.76 -8.93
C PHE A 604 -6.27 28.61 -7.66
N ALA A 605 -7.29 28.44 -6.83
CA ALA A 605 -7.45 29.24 -5.61
C ALA A 605 -6.55 28.73 -4.46
N ALA A 606 -6.19 27.43 -4.47
CA ALA A 606 -5.24 26.82 -3.54
C ALA A 606 -4.69 25.51 -4.13
N ALA A 607 -3.47 25.13 -3.71
CA ALA A 607 -2.92 23.81 -4.00
C ALA A 607 -2.23 23.23 -2.77
N LEU A 608 -2.14 21.90 -2.72
CA LEU A 608 -1.41 21.15 -1.71
C LEU A 608 -0.66 20.02 -2.39
N VAL A 609 0.60 19.79 -2.02
CA VAL A 609 1.42 18.66 -2.47
C VAL A 609 2.05 17.97 -1.27
N ALA A 610 2.16 16.64 -1.34
CA ALA A 610 2.72 15.85 -0.26
C ALA A 610 3.67 14.77 -0.80
N ASP A 611 4.92 14.80 -0.33
CA ASP A 611 5.95 13.77 -0.56
C ASP A 611 6.06 13.34 -2.03
N GLY A 612 6.42 14.28 -2.88
CA GLY A 612 6.17 14.18 -4.30
C GLY A 612 7.36 14.04 -5.23
N VAL A 613 7.02 13.63 -6.44
CA VAL A 613 7.88 13.78 -7.60
C VAL A 613 7.78 15.23 -8.06
N ASP A 614 8.92 15.93 -8.09
CA ASP A 614 8.98 17.35 -8.46
C ASP A 614 9.50 17.54 -9.87
N ALA A 615 10.24 16.55 -10.38
CA ALA A 615 11.09 16.66 -11.57
C ALA A 615 11.95 17.94 -11.52
N GLY A 616 12.38 18.33 -10.31
CA GLY A 616 13.31 19.43 -10.07
C GLY A 616 14.76 19.00 -10.24
N TYR A 617 15.64 19.98 -10.47
CA TYR A 617 17.06 19.70 -10.69
C TYR A 617 17.75 19.10 -9.43
N PHE A 618 17.40 19.61 -8.26
CA PHE A 618 17.94 19.10 -7.01
C PHE A 618 17.50 17.68 -6.72
N GLN A 619 16.21 17.39 -6.92
CA GLN A 619 15.67 16.03 -6.76
C GLN A 619 16.33 15.05 -7.74
N TYR A 620 16.55 15.45 -8.99
CA TYR A 620 17.26 14.63 -9.99
C TYR A 620 18.65 14.23 -9.50
N LEU A 621 19.42 15.19 -8.96
CA LEU A 621 20.77 14.93 -8.45
C LEU A 621 20.77 14.09 -7.18
N MET A 622 19.77 14.27 -6.32
CA MET A 622 19.66 13.54 -5.06
C MET A 622 19.37 12.06 -5.28
N TYR A 623 18.49 11.73 -6.23
CA TYR A 623 18.09 10.35 -6.50
C TYR A 623 19.09 9.55 -7.33
N TYR A 624 20.01 10.19 -8.02
CA TYR A 624 20.99 9.49 -8.86
C TYR A 624 21.83 8.47 -8.08
N ASN A 625 22.17 8.75 -6.83
CA ASN A 625 22.96 7.85 -5.99
C ASN A 625 22.11 6.80 -5.23
N ILE A 626 20.80 7.00 -5.16
CA ILE A 626 19.88 6.09 -4.44
C ILE A 626 19.40 4.98 -5.37
N ASP A 627 18.93 5.37 -6.55
CA ASP A 627 18.45 4.48 -7.59
C ASP A 627 18.62 5.16 -8.97
N PRO A 628 19.38 4.60 -9.90
CA PRO A 628 19.52 5.18 -11.24
C PRO A 628 18.22 5.14 -12.03
N ASN A 629 17.23 4.31 -11.64
CA ASN A 629 15.93 4.28 -12.30
C ASN A 629 15.18 5.61 -12.19
N PRO A 630 15.06 6.29 -11.03
CA PRO A 630 14.45 7.60 -10.98
C PRO A 630 15.10 8.64 -11.88
N ALA A 631 16.42 8.67 -12.01
CA ALA A 631 17.08 9.58 -12.95
C ALA A 631 16.71 9.27 -14.40
N SER A 632 16.66 8.00 -14.79
CA SER A 632 16.21 7.59 -16.12
C SER A 632 14.72 7.85 -16.35
N GLU A 633 13.92 7.77 -15.29
CA GLU A 633 12.50 8.13 -15.31
C GLU A 633 12.31 9.62 -15.53
N PHE A 634 13.07 10.48 -14.84
CA PHE A 634 13.06 11.92 -15.08
C PHE A 634 13.56 12.28 -16.49
N ASP A 635 14.60 11.60 -16.98
CA ASP A 635 15.06 11.76 -18.37
C ASP A 635 13.93 11.45 -19.36
N SER A 636 13.13 10.43 -19.09
CA SER A 636 11.99 10.05 -19.93
C SER A 636 10.84 11.07 -19.85
N ILE A 637 10.49 11.50 -18.64
CA ILE A 637 9.40 12.46 -18.39
C ILE A 637 9.72 13.84 -18.98
N ILE A 638 10.97 14.30 -18.88
CA ILE A 638 11.38 15.62 -19.38
C ILE A 638 11.82 15.56 -20.85
N GLY A 639 12.28 14.39 -21.31
CA GLY A 639 12.76 14.16 -22.68
C GLY A 639 14.28 14.16 -22.80
N GLY A 640 15.03 14.10 -21.70
CA GLY A 640 16.48 14.00 -21.65
C GLY A 640 17.07 14.48 -20.32
N ALA A 641 18.37 14.22 -20.10
CA ALA A 641 19.06 14.64 -18.88
C ALA A 641 19.21 16.17 -18.77
N PRO A 642 19.33 16.75 -17.55
CA PRO A 642 19.42 18.20 -17.33
C PRO A 642 20.78 18.79 -17.71
N PHE A 643 21.50 18.16 -18.64
CA PHE A 643 22.83 18.53 -19.08
C PHE A 643 22.92 18.58 -20.60
N GLY A 644 23.84 19.40 -21.13
CA GLY A 644 24.12 19.49 -22.58
C GLY A 644 22.86 19.78 -23.37
N ALA A 645 22.55 18.93 -24.37
CA ALA A 645 21.40 19.12 -25.27
C ALA A 645 20.04 18.99 -24.56
N GLY A 646 19.96 18.25 -23.44
CA GLY A 646 18.73 18.06 -22.69
C GLY A 646 18.34 19.26 -21.79
N LEU A 647 19.28 20.15 -21.47
CA LEU A 647 19.02 21.30 -20.59
C LEU A 647 17.87 22.19 -21.09
N GLY A 648 17.77 22.41 -22.39
CA GLY A 648 16.67 23.19 -22.96
C GLY A 648 15.29 22.58 -22.74
N LEU A 649 15.19 21.25 -22.68
CA LEU A 649 13.96 20.53 -22.38
C LEU A 649 13.59 20.70 -20.89
N TRP A 650 14.58 20.65 -20.00
CA TRP A 650 14.38 20.90 -18.58
C TRP A 650 13.86 22.29 -18.28
N ILE A 651 14.49 23.33 -18.85
CA ILE A 651 14.04 24.72 -18.72
C ILE A 651 12.58 24.88 -19.20
N LYS A 652 12.17 24.14 -20.24
CA LYS A 652 10.83 24.22 -20.80
C LYS A 652 9.80 23.41 -20.04
N ASN A 653 10.12 22.19 -19.66
CA ASN A 653 9.15 21.18 -19.24
C ASN A 653 9.15 20.93 -17.70
N SER A 654 10.30 21.17 -17.01
CA SER A 654 10.36 20.98 -15.57
C SER A 654 9.70 22.14 -14.84
N PRO A 655 8.70 21.88 -14.00
CA PRO A 655 8.00 22.92 -13.25
C PRO A 655 8.91 23.74 -12.35
N GLY A 656 9.99 23.14 -11.80
CA GLY A 656 10.95 23.81 -10.92
C GLY A 656 11.67 25.00 -11.56
N PHE A 657 11.82 25.03 -12.89
CA PHE A 657 12.39 26.17 -13.62
C PHE A 657 11.39 27.29 -13.94
N LEU A 658 10.11 27.10 -13.61
CA LEU A 658 9.01 28.02 -13.95
C LEU A 658 8.27 28.55 -12.73
N LEU A 659 8.92 28.63 -11.58
CA LEU A 659 8.34 29.05 -10.31
C LEU A 659 7.80 30.49 -10.34
N ASP A 660 8.35 31.36 -11.20
CA ASP A 660 7.89 32.70 -11.44
C ASP A 660 6.44 32.76 -11.94
N ARG A 661 5.96 31.71 -12.61
CA ARG A 661 4.59 31.61 -13.12
C ARG A 661 3.55 31.24 -12.05
N VAL A 662 3.99 30.66 -10.92
CA VAL A 662 3.09 30.24 -9.85
C VAL A 662 2.40 31.46 -9.23
N GLN A 663 1.06 31.43 -9.20
CA GLN A 663 0.22 32.47 -8.56
C GLN A 663 -0.68 31.89 -7.47
N THR A 664 -0.72 30.57 -7.38
CA THR A 664 -1.57 29.83 -6.45
C THR A 664 -0.89 29.66 -5.11
N PRO A 665 -1.55 29.91 -3.97
CA PRO A 665 -1.04 29.51 -2.67
C PRO A 665 -0.78 28.00 -2.60
N LEU A 666 0.41 27.60 -2.16
CA LEU A 666 0.83 26.21 -2.11
C LEU A 666 1.17 25.81 -0.67
N GLU A 667 0.54 24.74 -0.17
CA GLU A 667 1.01 24.01 1.01
C GLU A 667 1.83 22.80 0.56
N ILE A 668 3.01 22.64 1.17
CA ILE A 668 3.91 21.52 0.95
C ILE A 668 3.96 20.68 2.22
N GLN A 669 3.69 19.39 2.13
CA GLN A 669 3.84 18.44 3.24
C GLN A 669 5.04 17.54 2.98
N ALA A 670 6.14 17.80 3.69
CA ALA A 670 7.37 17.03 3.57
C ALA A 670 7.41 15.88 4.59
N LEU A 671 7.52 14.64 4.13
CA LEU A 671 7.43 13.43 4.94
C LEU A 671 8.82 12.78 5.08
N GLY A 672 9.43 12.95 6.26
CA GLY A 672 10.80 12.51 6.48
C GLY A 672 11.84 13.41 5.81
N ARG A 673 13.11 13.06 5.94
CA ARG A 673 14.24 13.90 5.53
C ARG A 673 14.41 14.00 4.02
N GLU A 674 14.18 12.90 3.33
CA GLU A 674 14.30 12.83 1.88
C GLU A 674 13.29 13.76 1.19
N SER A 675 12.05 13.66 1.63
CA SER A 675 10.97 14.52 1.16
C SER A 675 11.26 16.00 1.47
N LEU A 676 11.78 16.32 2.67
CA LEU A 676 12.16 17.68 3.02
C LEU A 676 13.22 18.24 2.07
N LEU A 677 14.22 17.44 1.72
CA LEU A 677 15.27 17.86 0.80
C LEU A 677 14.71 18.06 -0.62
N SER A 678 13.89 17.14 -1.11
CA SER A 678 13.26 17.25 -2.42
C SER A 678 12.40 18.51 -2.54
N GLU A 679 11.53 18.73 -1.57
CA GLU A 679 10.57 19.84 -1.57
C GLU A 679 11.20 21.20 -1.29
N TRP A 680 12.46 21.24 -0.82
CA TRP A 680 13.16 22.47 -0.46
C TRP A 680 13.36 23.41 -1.65
N GLU A 681 13.57 22.87 -2.84
CA GLU A 681 13.70 23.65 -4.08
C GLU A 681 12.44 24.49 -4.34
N TRP A 682 11.26 23.87 -4.24
CA TRP A 682 9.98 24.55 -4.41
C TRP A 682 9.69 25.55 -3.30
N PHE A 683 9.91 25.16 -2.05
CA PHE A 683 9.65 26.02 -0.89
C PHE A 683 10.49 27.28 -0.93
N GLU A 684 11.81 27.17 -1.01
CA GLU A 684 12.71 28.31 -1.01
C GLU A 684 12.63 29.12 -2.32
N GLY A 685 12.44 28.46 -3.45
CA GLY A 685 12.25 29.14 -4.72
C GLY A 685 11.02 30.06 -4.74
N LEU A 686 9.88 29.55 -4.26
CA LEU A 686 8.66 30.37 -4.14
C LEU A 686 8.83 31.51 -3.13
N LYS A 687 9.46 31.27 -1.98
CA LYS A 687 9.75 32.32 -0.99
C LYS A 687 10.63 33.45 -1.56
N ARG A 688 11.66 33.09 -2.34
CA ARG A 688 12.54 34.09 -3.00
C ARG A 688 11.81 34.94 -4.06
N LEU A 689 10.71 34.42 -4.57
CA LEU A 689 9.86 35.11 -5.54
C LEU A 689 8.64 35.78 -4.87
N ASP A 690 8.63 35.89 -3.55
CA ASP A 690 7.53 36.46 -2.75
C ASP A 690 6.17 35.81 -3.09
N LYS A 691 6.18 34.48 -3.34
CA LYS A 691 4.98 33.70 -3.62
C LYS A 691 4.45 33.05 -2.32
N PRO A 692 3.12 32.94 -2.15
CA PRO A 692 2.53 32.37 -0.95
C PRO A 692 2.78 30.84 -0.90
N VAL A 693 3.66 30.41 -0.02
CA VAL A 693 3.99 29.01 0.23
C VAL A 693 4.09 28.75 1.73
N ASP A 694 3.50 27.66 2.21
CA ASP A 694 3.70 27.11 3.56
C ASP A 694 4.29 25.70 3.45
N LEU A 695 5.13 25.31 4.42
CA LEU A 695 5.74 23.98 4.46
C LEU A 695 5.51 23.36 5.84
N VAL A 696 4.93 22.18 5.84
CA VAL A 696 4.71 21.35 7.02
C VAL A 696 5.65 20.16 6.97
N TYR A 697 6.59 20.09 7.91
CA TYR A 697 7.53 18.97 8.01
C TYR A 697 7.07 17.94 9.03
N LEU A 698 6.89 16.68 8.59
CA LEU A 698 6.57 15.53 9.42
C LEU A 698 7.83 14.64 9.54
N PRO A 699 8.65 14.82 10.58
CA PRO A 699 9.97 14.20 10.67
C PRO A 699 9.95 12.66 10.77
N THR A 700 8.83 12.09 11.25
CA THR A 700 8.61 10.64 11.37
C THR A 700 7.67 10.10 10.30
N GLY A 701 7.19 10.96 9.40
CA GLY A 701 6.33 10.57 8.30
C GLY A 701 7.05 9.65 7.32
N THR A 702 6.35 8.66 6.82
CA THR A 702 6.75 7.81 5.69
C THR A 702 5.85 8.10 4.51
N HIS A 703 6.22 7.65 3.33
CA HIS A 703 5.47 7.90 2.09
C HIS A 703 3.96 7.64 2.27
N ILE A 704 3.58 6.51 2.84
CA ILE A 704 2.20 6.25 3.26
C ILE A 704 2.10 6.48 4.78
N LEU A 705 1.36 7.50 5.17
CA LEU A 705 1.19 7.83 6.57
C LEU A 705 0.32 6.79 7.29
N LEU A 706 0.93 6.05 8.20
CA LEU A 706 0.23 5.06 9.02
C LEU A 706 -0.04 5.57 10.45
N LYS A 707 0.91 6.30 11.05
CA LYS A 707 0.77 6.84 12.41
C LYS A 707 -0.43 7.79 12.51
N PRO A 708 -1.33 7.61 13.49
CA PRO A 708 -2.52 8.44 13.62
C PRO A 708 -2.26 9.95 13.72
N TRP A 709 -1.20 10.39 14.40
CA TRP A 709 -0.86 11.82 14.47
C TRP A 709 -0.36 12.36 13.14
N ASP A 710 0.51 11.62 12.44
CA ASP A 710 0.99 12.06 11.12
C ASP A 710 -0.18 12.17 10.13
N ARG A 711 -1.11 11.19 10.15
CA ARG A 711 -2.34 11.27 9.36
C ARG A 711 -3.21 12.45 9.77
N LEU A 712 -3.36 12.69 11.09
CA LEU A 712 -4.16 13.80 11.59
C LEU A 712 -3.58 15.15 11.12
N ILE A 713 -2.27 15.34 11.23
CA ILE A 713 -1.59 16.58 10.78
C ILE A 713 -1.80 16.76 9.28
N SER A 714 -1.53 15.75 8.48
CA SER A 714 -1.63 15.81 7.02
C SER A 714 -3.08 16.03 6.55
N GLN A 715 -4.01 15.21 7.00
CA GLN A 715 -5.40 15.24 6.53
C GLN A 715 -6.17 16.45 7.08
N GLN A 716 -5.96 16.79 8.37
CA GLN A 716 -6.61 17.96 8.95
C GLN A 716 -5.99 19.25 8.39
N GLY A 717 -4.67 19.27 8.16
CA GLY A 717 -4.00 20.38 7.46
C GLY A 717 -4.63 20.63 6.10
N ALA A 718 -4.83 19.58 5.30
CA ALA A 718 -5.49 19.69 4.01
C ALA A 718 -6.93 20.26 4.11
N VAL A 719 -7.72 19.78 5.09
CA VAL A 719 -9.08 20.31 5.31
C VAL A 719 -9.04 21.80 5.68
N ASP A 720 -8.17 22.17 6.63
CA ASP A 720 -8.04 23.56 7.09
C ASP A 720 -7.54 24.48 5.98
N TRP A 721 -6.53 24.03 5.19
CA TRP A 721 -5.98 24.77 4.05
C TRP A 721 -7.06 25.11 3.03
N PHE A 722 -7.81 24.11 2.57
CA PHE A 722 -8.85 24.34 1.57
C PHE A 722 -10.05 25.11 2.14
N CYS A 723 -10.47 24.92 3.40
CA CYS A 723 -11.48 25.75 4.03
C CYS A 723 -11.05 27.21 4.12
N PHE A 724 -9.81 27.48 4.49
CA PHE A 724 -9.27 28.84 4.57
C PHE A 724 -9.26 29.51 3.19
N TRP A 725 -8.66 28.87 2.17
CA TRP A 725 -8.48 29.51 0.87
C TRP A 725 -9.74 29.54 -0.01
N LEU A 726 -10.56 28.49 0.02
CA LEU A 726 -11.73 28.39 -0.85
C LEU A 726 -12.99 28.99 -0.23
N LYS A 727 -13.07 29.07 1.11
CA LYS A 727 -14.29 29.52 1.81
C LYS A 727 -14.04 30.70 2.74
N GLY A 728 -12.80 31.04 3.06
CA GLY A 728 -12.48 32.07 4.06
C GLY A 728 -12.76 31.64 5.50
N GLU A 729 -12.88 30.35 5.76
CA GLU A 729 -13.19 29.79 7.08
C GLU A 729 -11.92 29.49 7.85
N GLU A 730 -11.91 29.76 9.14
CA GLU A 730 -10.86 29.41 10.10
C GLU A 730 -11.44 28.54 11.22
N ASP A 731 -10.68 27.57 11.69
CA ASP A 731 -11.02 26.80 12.88
C ASP A 731 -10.62 27.61 14.12
N SER A 732 -11.57 27.85 15.01
CA SER A 732 -11.38 28.66 16.23
C SER A 732 -10.58 27.98 17.34
N SER A 733 -10.05 26.77 17.10
CA SER A 733 -9.23 26.04 18.07
C SER A 733 -7.99 26.85 18.46
N PRO A 734 -7.71 27.05 19.76
CA PRO A 734 -6.52 27.77 20.22
C PRO A 734 -5.21 27.19 19.68
N ALA A 735 -5.16 25.87 19.44
CA ALA A 735 -3.99 25.20 18.89
C ALA A 735 -3.66 25.60 17.44
N LYS A 736 -4.60 26.22 16.72
CA LYS A 736 -4.42 26.61 15.31
C LYS A 736 -4.20 28.12 15.09
N VAL A 737 -4.12 28.90 16.13
CA VAL A 737 -3.98 30.37 16.04
C VAL A 737 -2.74 30.75 15.23
N GLU A 738 -1.59 30.15 15.50
CA GLU A 738 -0.34 30.44 14.78
C GLU A 738 -0.41 30.04 13.30
N GLN A 739 -1.07 28.92 12.98
CA GLN A 739 -1.33 28.48 11.61
C GLN A 739 -2.08 29.56 10.83
N TYR A 740 -3.18 30.06 11.37
CA TYR A 740 -3.98 31.08 10.68
C TYR A 740 -3.32 32.47 10.66
N VAL A 741 -2.47 32.80 11.64
CA VAL A 741 -1.63 33.99 11.57
C VAL A 741 -0.70 33.92 10.36
N ARG A 742 -0.01 32.81 10.14
CA ARG A 742 0.84 32.61 8.95
C ARG A 742 0.04 32.69 7.66
N TRP A 743 -1.09 32.00 7.59
CA TRP A 743 -1.90 31.96 6.36
C TRP A 743 -2.54 33.31 6.01
N ARG A 744 -2.95 34.12 7.00
CA ARG A 744 -3.39 35.50 6.77
C ARG A 744 -2.26 36.37 6.19
N ALA A 745 -1.02 36.19 6.65
CA ALA A 745 0.13 36.88 6.08
C ALA A 745 0.35 36.48 4.62
N LEU A 746 0.29 35.17 4.28
CA LEU A 746 0.38 34.68 2.89
C LEU A 746 -0.74 35.25 2.01
N ARG A 747 -1.96 35.38 2.55
CA ARG A 747 -3.09 35.99 1.82
C ARG A 747 -2.86 37.47 1.54
N ALA A 748 -2.25 38.24 2.48
CA ALA A 748 -1.91 39.62 2.30
C ALA A 748 -0.85 39.84 1.20
N GLN A 749 0.13 38.91 1.06
CA GLN A 749 1.11 38.94 -0.03
C GLN A 749 0.46 38.86 -1.42
N LEU A 750 -0.57 38.03 -1.60
CA LEU A 750 -1.33 37.97 -2.86
C LEU A 750 -2.01 39.27 -3.22
N GLY A 751 -2.55 40.00 -2.22
CA GLY A 751 -3.20 41.29 -2.43
C GLY A 751 -2.21 42.39 -2.84
N SER A 752 -0.98 42.34 -2.35
CA SER A 752 0.05 43.36 -2.65
C SER A 752 0.72 43.15 -4.01
N SER A 753 0.88 41.90 -4.46
CA SER A 753 1.49 41.59 -5.76
C SER A 753 0.56 41.78 -6.96
N SER A 754 -0.73 42.09 -6.74
CA SER A 754 -1.69 42.42 -7.78
C SER A 754 -1.81 43.91 -8.06
N ALA A 755 -1.05 44.79 -7.37
CA ALA A 755 -0.93 46.21 -7.72
C ALA A 755 0.05 46.34 -8.90
N PRO A 756 -0.34 46.94 -10.05
CA PRO A 756 0.58 47.13 -11.15
C PRO A 756 1.68 48.10 -10.73
N ASN A 757 2.96 47.72 -10.95
CA ASN A 757 4.10 48.62 -10.94
C ASN A 757 4.01 49.57 -12.15
#